data_b7367626f9c093bdc46b61e6b9f8e94f
#
_entry.id   b7367626f9c093bdc46b61e6b9f8e94f
#
_cell.length_a   1.000
_cell.length_b   1.000
_cell.length_c   1.000
_cell.angle_alpha   90.00
_cell.angle_beta   90.00
_cell.angle_gamma   90.00
#
_symmetry.space_group_name_H-M   'P 1'
#
loop_
_entity.id
_entity.type
_entity.pdbx_description
1 polymer ?
#
loop_
_entity_poly.entity_id
_entity_poly.type
_entity_poly.pdbx_seq_one_letter_code
_entity_poly.pdbx_strand_id
1 'polypeptide(L)'
;MSFLSGSILLVCLLAYYRHVYSAQVIAEPIQACVIDRNVTLNNAARAKIARCLGWQSSPSSPICKGWYQPIEVQALSDPEEIHIDTDRVSFYQNQRSTLKGNVQVQQANRIVNAQTAYVYRDPKTNQVTKIEFLGEVRYLEPNKLMIAKKAEINPQDSSGEVQDVLYRFNIDRSSALLPAWGRASLIKRFPNKDYLLQKATYTTCAPQDKAWDIQADSITLDDAKATGVAKNARLRIKEVPILYTPYLSFPTSKERKSGFLLPIVGYSNVGGFDLGVPYYWNIAPNYDLTFVPHVYSERGVMLGGEYRYLTSKSLGFLTADFLPDDRAYANFLNNNEELFPRLQGSSTNRWQVGYLNTTNITSDLQFNVNLKQVSDDYYLQDFSTNLAVATERQLLRQADLTYTNENWVIRGMAQSYQTLHPINEIPIANVYERLPQLMAQGTYADLPFQARLDLTGQYDQFYWQSDRWIEQLEYRPQGPRFYANPILSLPYYKPWGYITPAAELVQNYYQVQNNNGMPNTEFNHSIPRFDVDGGLFFERNATIARNSFTQTLEPRLFYLYVPYQDQSMTPVYDSGYMIFNTGQLFRTNRFSGFDRIGDANQLTYALTTRWLFQQTGAELAVFSIGQIRYFSDRKVQLCQSPTGFCLDDPNAFGFLSPTEDTSPVAANAAFNISPVWKISSDYIWNPATRSTNNGDVNLHYQPQPNQIVSFGYSYLVNGDVTSLRDNAFVNNALHQATLAFAWPISDRWSSVGAYSQNISKNYSMMSLIGLQYDSCCWAMRLVGGRSFKNLNENFQPQYNNNVYLQVLLKGLGSVANSDPGTILSTYIPGYNDQFRN
;
A
#
# COMPACT_ATOMS: atom_id res chain seq x y z
N MET A 1 -48.01 -33.30 -12.88
CA MET A 1 -48.56 -31.94 -13.04
C MET A 1 -47.35 -31.01 -12.91
N SER A 2 -46.43 -30.83 -13.80
CA SER A 2 -46.29 -30.38 -15.20
C SER A 2 -47.11 -29.17 -15.60
N PHE A 3 -46.39 -28.13 -15.97
CA PHE A 3 -46.75 -26.78 -16.42
C PHE A 3 -46.62 -25.70 -15.34
N LEU A 4 -45.38 -25.14 -15.22
CA LEU A 4 -45.12 -23.75 -14.84
C LEU A 4 -43.58 -23.43 -14.75
N SER A 5 -42.73 -24.13 -15.52
CA SER A 5 -41.30 -23.82 -15.58
C SER A 5 -40.76 -23.37 -16.95
N GLY A 6 -41.70 -23.06 -17.88
CA GLY A 6 -41.32 -22.71 -19.27
C GLY A 6 -41.31 -21.22 -19.61
N SER A 7 -41.79 -20.33 -18.73
CA SER A 7 -41.98 -18.92 -19.11
C SER A 7 -40.93 -17.94 -18.55
N ILE A 8 -40.09 -18.36 -17.63
CA ILE A 8 -39.03 -17.48 -17.05
C ILE A 8 -37.73 -17.60 -17.83
N LEU A 9 -37.50 -18.72 -18.50
CA LEU A 9 -36.27 -18.86 -19.33
C LEU A 9 -36.37 -18.14 -20.67
N LEU A 10 -37.55 -17.81 -21.15
CA LEU A 10 -37.73 -17.11 -22.44
C LEU A 10 -37.61 -15.58 -22.30
N VAL A 11 -37.79 -15.04 -21.12
CA VAL A 11 -37.64 -13.58 -20.86
C VAL A 11 -36.15 -13.24 -20.61
N CYS A 12 -35.35 -14.14 -20.06
CA CYS A 12 -33.90 -13.94 -19.91
C CYS A 12 -33.12 -14.13 -21.22
N LEU A 13 -33.63 -14.83 -22.21
CA LEU A 13 -32.99 -14.96 -23.51
C LEU A 13 -33.30 -13.81 -24.47
N LEU A 14 -34.35 -13.06 -24.25
CA LEU A 14 -34.70 -11.86 -25.05
C LEU A 14 -33.99 -10.58 -24.57
N ALA A 15 -33.44 -10.57 -23.36
CA ALA A 15 -32.62 -9.43 -22.85
C ALA A 15 -31.16 -9.48 -23.27
N TYR A 16 -30.70 -10.51 -23.99
CA TYR A 16 -29.32 -10.65 -24.51
C TYR A 16 -29.20 -10.42 -26.02
N TYR A 17 -30.26 -9.95 -26.69
CA TYR A 17 -30.11 -9.33 -28.00
C TYR A 17 -29.56 -7.91 -27.78
N ARG A 18 -28.26 -7.79 -27.48
CA ARG A 18 -27.53 -6.58 -27.80
C ARG A 18 -27.75 -6.33 -29.28
N HIS A 19 -28.42 -5.24 -29.57
CA HIS A 19 -28.34 -4.65 -30.89
C HIS A 19 -26.87 -4.55 -31.26
N VAL A 20 -26.41 -5.42 -32.11
CA VAL A 20 -25.23 -5.19 -32.94
C VAL A 20 -25.61 -4.04 -33.82
N TYR A 21 -25.49 -2.81 -33.34
CA TYR A 21 -25.38 -1.67 -34.23
C TYR A 21 -24.12 -1.94 -35.02
N SER A 22 -24.26 -2.32 -36.28
CA SER A 22 -23.20 -2.13 -37.26
C SER A 22 -22.83 -0.64 -37.13
N ALA A 23 -21.67 -0.35 -36.55
CA ALA A 23 -21.16 1.00 -36.51
C ALA A 23 -20.85 1.41 -37.96
N GLN A 24 -21.85 1.91 -38.67
CA GLN A 24 -21.60 2.73 -39.85
C GLN A 24 -20.72 3.86 -39.31
N VAL A 25 -19.42 3.79 -39.62
CA VAL A 25 -18.52 4.93 -39.49
C VAL A 25 -19.24 6.07 -40.25
N ILE A 26 -19.74 7.04 -39.48
CA ILE A 26 -20.47 8.18 -40.07
C ILE A 26 -19.55 8.80 -41.06
N ALA A 27 -19.85 8.61 -42.35
CA ALA A 27 -19.21 9.26 -43.46
C ALA A 27 -19.68 10.74 -43.51
N GLU A 28 -19.14 11.56 -42.61
CA GLU A 28 -19.03 12.97 -42.98
C GLU A 28 -18.11 13.05 -44.20
N PRO A 29 -18.43 13.90 -45.17
CA PRO A 29 -17.60 14.04 -46.35
C PRO A 29 -16.14 14.26 -45.95
N ILE A 30 -15.27 13.45 -46.45
CA ILE A 30 -13.85 13.37 -46.05
C ILE A 30 -13.17 14.77 -46.18
N GLN A 31 -13.60 15.64 -47.08
CA GLN A 31 -13.16 17.03 -47.24
C GLN A 31 -13.14 17.86 -45.95
N ALA A 32 -13.98 17.51 -44.99
CA ALA A 32 -14.04 18.20 -43.72
C ALA A 32 -12.88 17.90 -42.77
N CYS A 33 -12.15 16.79 -42.94
CA CYS A 33 -11.21 16.26 -41.94
C CYS A 33 -9.75 16.63 -42.18
N VAL A 34 -9.37 17.12 -43.34
CA VAL A 34 -8.01 17.61 -43.57
C VAL A 34 -7.88 19.01 -42.96
N ILE A 35 -7.13 19.14 -41.92
CA ILE A 35 -6.88 20.40 -41.22
C ILE A 35 -5.46 20.85 -41.55
N ASP A 36 -5.36 22.07 -42.13
CA ASP A 36 -4.04 22.65 -42.38
C ASP A 36 -3.29 22.78 -41.07
N ARG A 37 -2.05 22.32 -41.06
CA ARG A 37 -1.20 22.28 -39.90
C ARG A 37 -0.87 23.67 -39.31
N ASN A 38 -0.82 24.69 -40.16
CA ASN A 38 -0.52 26.07 -39.78
C ASN A 38 -1.73 26.78 -39.15
N VAL A 39 -2.92 26.15 -39.15
CA VAL A 39 -4.11 26.73 -38.54
C VAL A 39 -4.06 26.58 -37.03
N THR A 40 -4.17 27.71 -36.35
CA THR A 40 -4.34 27.74 -34.88
C THR A 40 -5.60 26.96 -34.51
N LEU A 41 -5.48 26.06 -33.50
CA LEU A 41 -6.59 25.19 -33.06
C LEU A 41 -7.62 25.98 -32.24
N ASN A 42 -8.44 26.80 -32.96
CA ASN A 42 -9.62 27.42 -32.34
C ASN A 42 -10.70 26.37 -32.01
N ASN A 43 -11.75 26.77 -31.33
CA ASN A 43 -12.81 25.85 -30.91
C ASN A 43 -13.52 25.17 -32.09
N ALA A 44 -13.69 25.85 -33.23
CA ALA A 44 -14.29 25.28 -34.41
C ALA A 44 -13.40 24.20 -35.05
N ALA A 45 -12.08 24.46 -35.15
CA ALA A 45 -11.12 23.47 -35.64
C ALA A 45 -11.05 22.23 -34.70
N ARG A 46 -11.11 22.42 -33.37
CA ARG A 46 -11.15 21.32 -32.42
C ARG A 46 -12.44 20.50 -32.50
N ALA A 47 -13.60 21.15 -32.68
CA ALA A 47 -14.86 20.46 -32.92
C ALA A 47 -14.81 19.61 -34.20
N LYS A 48 -14.16 20.14 -35.25
CA LYS A 48 -13.93 19.42 -36.51
C LYS A 48 -13.01 18.18 -36.25
N ILE A 49 -11.89 18.36 -35.57
CA ILE A 49 -10.99 17.27 -35.18
C ILE A 49 -11.75 16.19 -34.41
N ALA A 50 -12.59 16.60 -33.48
CA ALA A 50 -13.37 15.66 -32.67
C ALA A 50 -14.26 14.75 -33.51
N ARG A 51 -15.02 15.35 -34.46
CA ARG A 51 -15.84 14.58 -35.41
C ARG A 51 -14.98 13.65 -36.26
N CYS A 52 -13.88 14.15 -36.79
CA CYS A 52 -12.98 13.37 -37.64
C CYS A 52 -12.37 12.16 -36.90
N LEU A 53 -12.03 12.30 -35.64
CA LEU A 53 -11.51 11.22 -34.80
C LEU A 53 -12.61 10.27 -34.26
N GLY A 54 -13.88 10.51 -34.58
CA GLY A 54 -15.00 9.70 -34.08
C GLY A 54 -15.36 9.96 -32.61
N TRP A 55 -15.14 11.18 -32.13
CA TRP A 55 -15.54 11.60 -30.80
C TRP A 55 -17.05 11.80 -30.70
N GLN A 56 -17.67 11.13 -29.73
CA GLN A 56 -19.08 11.27 -29.40
C GLN A 56 -19.22 11.97 -28.04
N SER A 57 -19.85 13.13 -28.05
CA SER A 57 -20.16 13.83 -26.79
C SER A 57 -21.31 13.14 -26.08
N SER A 58 -21.13 12.88 -24.78
CA SER A 58 -22.16 12.24 -23.95
C SER A 58 -22.27 12.93 -22.60
N PRO A 59 -23.45 13.47 -22.25
CA PRO A 59 -23.69 14.02 -20.92
C PRO A 59 -23.62 12.97 -19.82
N SER A 60 -23.82 11.69 -20.14
CA SER A 60 -23.74 10.59 -19.19
C SER A 60 -22.31 10.16 -18.83
N SER A 61 -21.30 10.75 -19.46
CA SER A 61 -19.89 10.56 -19.08
C SER A 61 -19.39 11.80 -18.33
N PRO A 62 -19.52 11.86 -17.00
CA PRO A 62 -19.34 13.11 -16.23
C PRO A 62 -17.89 13.61 -16.26
N ILE A 63 -16.91 12.72 -16.31
CA ILE A 63 -15.49 13.08 -16.29
C ILE A 63 -15.01 13.45 -17.70
N CYS A 64 -15.20 12.58 -18.69
CA CYS A 64 -14.69 12.75 -20.04
C CYS A 64 -15.63 13.55 -20.96
N LYS A 65 -16.91 13.64 -20.63
CA LYS A 65 -17.98 14.27 -21.43
C LYS A 65 -18.15 13.69 -22.82
N GLY A 66 -17.72 12.47 -23.04
CA GLY A 66 -17.81 11.74 -24.29
C GLY A 66 -16.86 10.54 -24.35
N TRP A 67 -16.85 9.90 -25.50
CA TRP A 67 -16.05 8.71 -25.77
C TRP A 67 -15.72 8.64 -27.27
N TYR A 68 -14.73 7.84 -27.66
CA TYR A 68 -14.44 7.59 -29.06
C TYR A 68 -15.15 6.35 -29.56
N GLN A 69 -15.71 6.44 -30.78
CA GLN A 69 -16.21 5.25 -31.46
C GLN A 69 -15.08 4.22 -31.63
N PRO A 70 -15.35 2.92 -31.33
CA PRO A 70 -14.39 1.86 -31.64
C PRO A 70 -13.99 1.86 -33.13
N ILE A 71 -12.74 1.52 -33.38
CA ILE A 71 -12.26 1.29 -34.75
C ILE A 71 -12.27 -0.22 -34.94
N GLU A 72 -13.31 -0.72 -35.59
CA GLU A 72 -13.47 -2.12 -35.92
C GLU A 72 -13.18 -2.30 -37.40
N VAL A 73 -12.27 -3.18 -37.74
CA VAL A 73 -11.96 -3.57 -39.14
C VAL A 73 -12.10 -5.07 -39.20
N GLN A 74 -13.01 -5.53 -40.03
CA GLN A 74 -13.19 -6.94 -40.30
C GLN A 74 -12.01 -7.45 -41.15
N ALA A 75 -11.26 -8.44 -40.65
CA ALA A 75 -10.15 -8.98 -41.40
C ALA A 75 -10.62 -9.80 -42.60
N LEU A 76 -9.86 -9.77 -43.69
CA LEU A 76 -10.05 -10.70 -44.80
C LEU A 76 -9.60 -12.10 -44.37
N SER A 77 -10.21 -13.10 -45.02
CA SER A 77 -9.90 -14.50 -44.76
C SER A 77 -8.49 -14.88 -45.17
N ASP A 78 -8.00 -14.27 -46.25
CA ASP A 78 -6.62 -14.38 -46.71
C ASP A 78 -5.88 -13.05 -46.47
N PRO A 79 -4.85 -13.03 -45.61
CA PRO A 79 -4.11 -11.80 -45.32
C PRO A 79 -3.22 -11.30 -46.45
N GLU A 80 -2.95 -12.11 -47.48
CA GLU A 80 -2.18 -11.67 -48.67
C GLU A 80 -3.05 -11.09 -49.75
N GLU A 81 -4.35 -11.32 -49.72
CA GLU A 81 -5.30 -10.82 -50.68
C GLU A 81 -5.49 -9.31 -50.53
N ILE A 82 -5.53 -8.59 -51.67
CA ILE A 82 -5.83 -7.15 -51.75
C ILE A 82 -7.16 -6.95 -52.45
N HIS A 83 -8.15 -6.53 -51.68
CA HIS A 83 -9.45 -6.13 -52.20
C HIS A 83 -9.44 -4.67 -52.57
N ILE A 84 -9.89 -4.34 -53.80
CA ILE A 84 -9.98 -2.95 -54.30
C ILE A 84 -11.41 -2.71 -54.74
N ASP A 85 -12.03 -1.69 -54.17
CA ASP A 85 -13.33 -1.16 -54.62
C ASP A 85 -13.17 0.30 -55.02
N THR A 86 -13.79 0.68 -56.15
CA THR A 86 -13.66 2.03 -56.73
C THR A 86 -14.68 2.27 -57.83
N ASP A 87 -15.11 3.52 -58.05
CA ASP A 87 -16.08 3.87 -59.06
C ASP A 87 -15.52 3.76 -60.50
N ARG A 88 -14.21 4.00 -60.71
CA ARG A 88 -13.57 3.98 -62.02
C ARG A 88 -12.13 3.46 -61.95
N VAL A 89 -11.79 2.54 -62.86
CA VAL A 89 -10.43 2.05 -63.04
C VAL A 89 -9.93 2.34 -64.40
N SER A 90 -8.70 2.86 -64.52
CA SER A 90 -8.00 3.05 -65.78
C SER A 90 -6.68 2.30 -65.73
N PHE A 91 -6.55 1.28 -66.59
CA PHE A 91 -5.35 0.50 -66.72
C PHE A 91 -4.48 1.07 -67.85
N TYR A 92 -3.20 1.37 -67.55
CA TYR A 92 -2.20 1.74 -68.55
C TYR A 92 -1.22 0.57 -68.66
N GLN A 93 -0.98 0.10 -69.89
CA GLN A 93 -0.03 -0.98 -70.14
C GLN A 93 1.32 -0.59 -69.58
N ASN A 94 1.80 -1.44 -68.71
CA ASN A 94 3.16 -1.59 -68.21
C ASN A 94 3.61 -0.83 -66.96
N GLN A 95 2.93 0.12 -66.33
CA GLN A 95 3.50 0.72 -65.14
C GLN A 95 2.56 1.26 -64.05
N ARG A 96 1.43 1.84 -64.39
CA ARG A 96 0.55 2.51 -63.43
C ARG A 96 -0.92 2.37 -63.76
N SER A 97 -1.68 1.83 -62.82
CA SER A 97 -3.15 1.88 -62.84
C SER A 97 -3.68 3.04 -62.00
N THR A 98 -4.76 3.68 -62.46
CA THR A 98 -5.40 4.80 -61.78
C THR A 98 -6.79 4.36 -61.31
N LEU A 99 -7.08 4.53 -60.04
CA LEU A 99 -8.35 4.30 -59.39
C LEU A 99 -8.93 5.68 -59.03
N LYS A 100 -10.20 5.96 -59.37
CA LYS A 100 -10.85 7.26 -59.14
C LYS A 100 -12.25 7.06 -58.58
N GLY A 101 -12.60 7.85 -57.58
CA GLY A 101 -13.91 7.89 -56.93
C GLY A 101 -14.05 6.78 -55.92
N ASN A 102 -14.38 7.15 -54.67
CA ASN A 102 -14.64 6.24 -53.55
C ASN A 102 -13.67 5.05 -53.46
N VAL A 103 -12.37 5.30 -53.69
CA VAL A 103 -11.36 4.23 -53.67
C VAL A 103 -11.26 3.65 -52.30
N GLN A 104 -11.49 2.35 -52.16
CA GLN A 104 -11.21 1.54 -50.95
C GLN A 104 -10.25 0.43 -51.31
N VAL A 105 -9.16 0.33 -50.55
CA VAL A 105 -8.20 -0.75 -50.66
C VAL A 105 -8.11 -1.43 -49.28
N GLN A 106 -8.40 -2.72 -49.26
CA GLN A 106 -8.30 -3.54 -48.04
C GLN A 106 -7.28 -4.65 -48.21
N GLN A 107 -6.42 -4.84 -47.21
CA GLN A 107 -5.50 -5.96 -47.08
C GLN A 107 -5.47 -6.42 -45.64
N ALA A 108 -5.68 -7.70 -45.40
CA ALA A 108 -5.79 -8.26 -44.06
C ALA A 108 -6.83 -7.47 -43.21
N ASN A 109 -6.39 -6.88 -42.12
CA ASN A 109 -7.19 -6.05 -41.18
C ASN A 109 -6.95 -4.53 -41.38
N ARG A 110 -6.55 -4.08 -42.57
CA ARG A 110 -6.26 -2.69 -42.90
C ARG A 110 -7.12 -2.23 -44.04
N ILE A 111 -7.67 -1.06 -43.90
CA ILE A 111 -8.49 -0.41 -44.96
C ILE A 111 -7.90 0.98 -45.20
N VAL A 112 -7.76 1.32 -46.48
CA VAL A 112 -7.42 2.68 -46.94
C VAL A 112 -8.49 3.19 -47.87
N ASN A 113 -9.10 4.30 -47.51
CA ASN A 113 -10.06 5.02 -48.35
C ASN A 113 -9.40 6.30 -48.89
N ALA A 114 -9.66 6.65 -50.17
CA ALA A 114 -9.15 7.87 -50.80
C ALA A 114 -10.03 8.29 -51.97
N GLN A 115 -9.84 9.52 -52.51
CA GLN A 115 -10.50 9.96 -53.71
C GLN A 115 -9.84 9.37 -54.96
N THR A 116 -8.52 9.24 -54.97
CA THR A 116 -7.74 8.73 -56.09
C THR A 116 -6.61 7.86 -55.55
N ALA A 117 -6.34 6.74 -56.21
CA ALA A 117 -5.13 5.97 -55.96
C ALA A 117 -4.41 5.60 -57.25
N TYR A 118 -3.10 5.59 -57.18
CA TYR A 118 -2.22 5.12 -58.21
C TYR A 118 -1.55 3.82 -57.77
N VAL A 119 -1.79 2.76 -58.54
CA VAL A 119 -1.20 1.44 -58.25
C VAL A 119 -0.01 1.24 -59.20
N TYR A 120 1.17 1.10 -58.65
CA TYR A 120 2.39 0.84 -59.39
C TYR A 120 2.72 -0.65 -59.29
N ARG A 121 3.08 -1.24 -60.44
CA ARG A 121 3.45 -2.65 -60.53
C ARG A 121 4.86 -2.81 -61.06
N ASP A 122 5.53 -3.85 -60.62
CA ASP A 122 6.80 -4.28 -61.22
C ASP A 122 6.55 -4.79 -62.65
N PRO A 123 7.23 -4.24 -63.67
CA PRO A 123 7.01 -4.65 -65.07
C PRO A 123 7.31 -6.11 -65.38
N LYS A 124 8.16 -6.77 -64.58
CA LYS A 124 8.59 -8.16 -64.83
C LYS A 124 7.73 -9.18 -64.06
N THR A 125 7.42 -8.87 -62.80
CA THR A 125 6.66 -9.77 -61.92
C THR A 125 5.19 -9.50 -61.86
N ASN A 126 4.76 -8.33 -62.38
CA ASN A 126 3.39 -7.80 -62.29
C ASN A 126 2.85 -7.60 -60.84
N GLN A 127 3.74 -7.75 -59.83
CA GLN A 127 3.38 -7.55 -58.42
C GLN A 127 3.23 -6.07 -58.11
N VAL A 128 2.29 -5.73 -57.21
CA VAL A 128 2.11 -4.37 -56.71
C VAL A 128 3.27 -4.01 -55.83
N THR A 129 4.04 -2.98 -56.22
CA THR A 129 5.21 -2.49 -55.50
C THR A 129 4.90 -1.28 -54.63
N LYS A 130 3.92 -0.46 -55.03
CA LYS A 130 3.56 0.77 -54.37
C LYS A 130 2.12 1.16 -54.70
N ILE A 131 1.39 1.65 -53.69
CA ILE A 131 0.09 2.30 -53.89
C ILE A 131 0.20 3.71 -53.31
N GLU A 132 -0.11 4.71 -54.12
CA GLU A 132 -0.13 6.11 -53.72
C GLU A 132 -1.59 6.59 -53.69
N PHE A 133 -2.01 7.06 -52.51
CA PHE A 133 -3.34 7.54 -52.23
C PHE A 133 -3.33 9.07 -52.16
N LEU A 134 -4.26 9.73 -52.83
CA LEU A 134 -4.38 11.18 -52.90
C LEU A 134 -5.82 11.62 -52.62
N GLY A 135 -5.92 12.74 -51.94
CA GLY A 135 -7.21 13.34 -51.61
C GLY A 135 -7.94 12.57 -50.52
N GLU A 136 -7.95 13.15 -49.31
CA GLU A 136 -8.76 12.68 -48.19
C GLU A 136 -8.53 11.23 -47.81
N VAL A 137 -7.26 10.89 -47.60
CA VAL A 137 -6.86 9.55 -47.28
C VAL A 137 -7.26 9.21 -45.84
N ARG A 138 -7.98 8.09 -45.64
CA ARG A 138 -8.34 7.55 -44.36
C ARG A 138 -7.79 6.13 -44.21
N TYR A 139 -6.81 5.96 -43.34
CA TYR A 139 -6.23 4.65 -42.98
C TYR A 139 -6.86 4.14 -41.72
N LEU A 140 -7.37 2.94 -41.74
CA LEU A 140 -7.99 2.22 -40.60
C LEU A 140 -7.29 0.89 -40.38
N GLU A 141 -6.91 0.63 -39.13
CA GLU A 141 -6.42 -0.62 -38.63
C GLU A 141 -7.04 -0.81 -37.22
N PRO A 142 -7.23 -2.01 -36.68
CA PRO A 142 -7.72 -2.15 -35.32
C PRO A 142 -6.99 -1.22 -34.37
N ASN A 143 -7.74 -0.41 -33.62
CA ASN A 143 -7.21 0.58 -32.68
C ASN A 143 -6.38 1.75 -33.28
N LYS A 144 -6.26 1.89 -34.60
CA LYS A 144 -5.51 2.97 -35.27
C LYS A 144 -6.33 3.65 -36.34
N LEU A 145 -6.34 4.98 -36.33
CA LEU A 145 -6.95 5.83 -37.37
C LEU A 145 -5.94 6.89 -37.78
N MET A 146 -5.72 7.05 -39.05
CA MET A 146 -4.96 8.17 -39.64
C MET A 146 -5.78 8.83 -40.76
N ILE A 147 -5.81 10.15 -40.75
CA ILE A 147 -6.50 10.96 -41.77
C ILE A 147 -5.48 11.92 -42.36
N ALA A 148 -5.31 11.94 -43.67
CA ALA A 148 -4.21 12.62 -44.31
C ALA A 148 -4.56 13.15 -45.70
N LYS A 149 -3.69 14.00 -46.25
CA LYS A 149 -3.81 14.49 -47.66
C LYS A 149 -3.26 13.48 -48.65
N LYS A 150 -2.20 12.77 -48.25
CA LYS A 150 -1.47 11.81 -49.10
C LYS A 150 -0.95 10.67 -48.29
N ALA A 151 -1.03 9.45 -48.81
CA ALA A 151 -0.36 8.28 -48.26
C ALA A 151 0.30 7.46 -49.35
N GLU A 152 1.45 6.88 -49.06
CA GLU A 152 2.12 5.89 -49.88
C GLU A 152 2.31 4.62 -49.10
N ILE A 153 1.95 3.48 -49.67
CA ILE A 153 2.04 2.19 -49.01
C ILE A 153 2.72 1.18 -49.95
N ASN A 154 3.66 0.44 -49.41
CA ASN A 154 4.23 -0.75 -50.03
C ASN A 154 3.51 -1.99 -49.46
N PRO A 155 2.67 -2.68 -50.27
CA PRO A 155 1.93 -3.84 -49.76
C PRO A 155 2.84 -5.03 -49.46
N GLN A 156 4.04 -5.14 -50.06
CA GLN A 156 4.91 -6.30 -49.94
C GLN A 156 5.54 -6.41 -48.54
N ASP A 157 5.99 -5.28 -47.98
CA ASP A 157 6.65 -5.22 -46.65
C ASP A 157 5.81 -4.43 -45.62
N SER A 158 4.61 -3.95 -46.04
CA SER A 158 3.74 -3.15 -45.21
C SER A 158 4.37 -1.83 -44.69
N SER A 159 5.44 -1.35 -45.36
CA SER A 159 5.99 -0.02 -45.09
C SER A 159 5.16 1.06 -45.78
N GLY A 160 5.31 2.30 -45.37
CA GLY A 160 4.60 3.40 -45.97
C GLY A 160 4.86 4.75 -45.31
N GLU A 161 4.41 5.79 -45.98
CA GLU A 161 4.51 7.18 -45.54
C GLU A 161 3.16 7.87 -45.66
N VAL A 162 2.80 8.66 -44.66
CA VAL A 162 1.56 9.40 -44.60
C VAL A 162 1.88 10.87 -44.29
N GLN A 163 1.40 11.80 -45.09
CA GLN A 163 1.76 13.22 -44.97
C GLN A 163 0.57 14.08 -44.51
N ASP A 164 0.87 15.09 -43.68
CA ASP A 164 -0.11 15.99 -43.04
C ASP A 164 -1.21 15.22 -42.30
N VAL A 165 -0.82 14.49 -41.26
CA VAL A 165 -1.63 13.46 -40.62
C VAL A 165 -2.29 13.99 -39.36
N LEU A 166 -3.58 13.71 -39.21
CA LEU A 166 -4.32 13.66 -37.96
C LEU A 166 -4.44 12.17 -37.57
N TYR A 167 -4.02 11.79 -36.38
CA TYR A 167 -4.01 10.40 -35.97
C TYR A 167 -4.66 10.15 -34.60
N ARG A 168 -5.16 8.94 -34.39
CA ARG A 168 -5.64 8.39 -33.12
C ARG A 168 -5.14 6.96 -32.95
N PHE A 169 -4.48 6.69 -31.82
CA PHE A 169 -4.02 5.36 -31.45
C PHE A 169 -4.63 4.97 -30.11
N ASN A 170 -5.23 3.79 -30.01
CA ASN A 170 -5.64 3.25 -28.74
C ASN A 170 -4.40 2.70 -28.04
N ILE A 171 -4.10 3.23 -26.87
CA ILE A 171 -3.07 2.69 -25.99
C ILE A 171 -3.75 1.62 -25.14
N ASP A 172 -3.29 0.39 -25.25
CA ASP A 172 -3.85 -0.76 -24.51
C ASP A 172 -3.43 -0.74 -23.04
N ARG A 173 -3.82 0.34 -22.35
CA ARG A 173 -3.63 0.52 -20.92
C ARG A 173 -4.97 0.67 -20.28
N SER A 174 -5.39 -0.16 -19.41
CA SER A 174 -6.67 -0.12 -18.71
C SER A 174 -7.87 0.51 -19.45
N SER A 175 -9.04 0.01 -19.26
CA SER A 175 -10.31 0.48 -19.89
C SER A 175 -10.70 1.93 -19.56
N ALA A 176 -9.93 2.63 -18.72
CA ALA A 176 -10.23 3.97 -18.22
C ALA A 176 -9.48 5.09 -18.97
N LEU A 177 -8.52 4.78 -19.86
CA LEU A 177 -7.76 5.80 -20.58
C LEU A 177 -8.34 6.05 -21.96
N LEU A 178 -8.44 7.34 -22.32
CA LEU A 178 -8.76 7.72 -23.67
C LEU A 178 -7.62 7.37 -24.63
N PRO A 179 -7.96 7.00 -25.89
CA PRO A 179 -6.98 6.89 -26.96
C PRO A 179 -6.13 8.15 -27.10
N ALA A 180 -4.86 7.96 -27.38
CA ALA A 180 -3.98 9.08 -27.71
C ALA A 180 -4.27 9.58 -29.14
N TRP A 181 -4.19 10.89 -29.34
CA TRP A 181 -4.32 11.51 -30.66
C TRP A 181 -3.34 12.68 -30.86
N GLY A 182 -3.14 13.06 -32.07
CA GLY A 182 -2.27 14.17 -32.39
C GLY A 182 -2.22 14.45 -33.89
N ARG A 183 -1.31 15.37 -34.24
CA ARG A 183 -1.01 15.74 -35.64
C ARG A 183 0.48 15.52 -35.89
N ALA A 184 0.82 15.11 -37.09
CA ALA A 184 2.21 14.99 -37.55
C ALA A 184 2.37 15.49 -38.96
N SER A 185 3.56 16.02 -39.34
CA SER A 185 3.84 16.38 -40.73
C SER A 185 4.03 15.16 -41.60
N LEU A 186 4.60 14.12 -41.00
CA LEU A 186 4.90 12.86 -41.65
C LEU A 186 4.79 11.76 -40.65
N ILE A 187 4.13 10.67 -41.00
CA ILE A 187 4.21 9.39 -40.29
C ILE A 187 4.79 8.39 -41.29
N LYS A 188 5.94 7.78 -40.90
CA LYS A 188 6.57 6.73 -41.66
C LYS A 188 6.49 5.43 -40.87
N ARG A 189 5.97 4.39 -41.52
CA ARG A 189 5.98 3.03 -40.99
C ARG A 189 7.09 2.24 -41.69
N PHE A 190 7.92 1.61 -40.88
CA PHE A 190 9.01 0.75 -41.36
C PHE A 190 8.55 -0.71 -41.52
N PRO A 191 9.29 -1.55 -42.27
CA PRO A 191 8.97 -2.97 -42.42
C PRO A 191 8.96 -3.75 -41.09
N ASN A 192 9.78 -3.34 -40.14
CA ASN A 192 9.84 -3.89 -38.77
C ASN A 192 8.67 -3.44 -37.88
N LYS A 193 7.65 -2.79 -38.42
CA LYS A 193 6.46 -2.25 -37.76
C LYS A 193 6.69 -1.01 -36.89
N ASP A 194 7.91 -0.48 -36.82
CA ASP A 194 8.18 0.78 -36.13
C ASP A 194 7.54 1.98 -36.85
N TYR A 195 7.24 3.04 -36.08
CA TYR A 195 6.73 4.30 -36.61
C TYR A 195 7.66 5.45 -36.29
N LEU A 196 7.88 6.32 -37.26
CA LEU A 196 8.50 7.64 -37.06
C LEU A 196 7.49 8.72 -37.38
N LEU A 197 7.16 9.54 -36.40
CA LEU A 197 6.31 10.71 -36.54
C LEU A 197 7.20 11.95 -36.49
N GLN A 198 7.12 12.81 -37.47
CA GLN A 198 7.89 14.07 -37.53
C GLN A 198 7.01 15.25 -37.17
N LYS A 199 7.60 16.21 -36.44
CA LYS A 199 6.92 17.42 -35.94
C LYS A 199 5.55 17.06 -35.36
N ALA A 200 5.53 16.14 -34.41
CA ALA A 200 4.31 15.52 -33.92
C ALA A 200 3.80 16.17 -32.61
N THR A 201 2.50 16.12 -32.45
CA THR A 201 1.86 16.41 -31.16
C THR A 201 1.22 15.14 -30.63
N TYR A 202 1.15 14.99 -29.29
CA TYR A 202 0.60 13.83 -28.61
C TYR A 202 -0.20 14.26 -27.38
N THR A 203 -1.41 13.77 -27.22
CA THR A 203 -2.23 13.97 -26.01
C THR A 203 -3.25 12.84 -25.88
N THR A 204 -3.68 12.58 -24.64
CA THR A 204 -4.82 11.70 -24.31
C THR A 204 -6.06 12.51 -23.93
N CYS A 205 -5.99 13.84 -23.98
CA CYS A 205 -7.14 14.69 -23.69
C CYS A 205 -8.20 14.57 -24.79
N ALA A 206 -9.46 14.79 -24.44
CA ALA A 206 -10.52 14.91 -25.45
C ALA A 206 -10.15 16.00 -26.46
N PRO A 207 -10.54 15.89 -27.77
CA PRO A 207 -10.11 16.86 -28.80
C PRO A 207 -10.50 18.31 -28.52
N GLN A 208 -11.56 18.52 -27.76
CA GLN A 208 -12.03 19.83 -27.33
C GLN A 208 -11.30 20.37 -26.09
N ASP A 209 -10.59 19.51 -25.37
CA ASP A 209 -9.84 19.88 -24.16
C ASP A 209 -8.42 20.29 -24.50
N LYS A 210 -7.99 21.44 -23.96
CA LYS A 210 -6.64 22.01 -24.16
C LYS A 210 -5.73 21.77 -22.95
N ALA A 211 -6.08 20.84 -22.04
CA ALA A 211 -5.39 20.74 -20.77
C ALA A 211 -3.89 20.54 -20.95
N TRP A 212 -3.49 19.56 -21.75
CA TRP A 212 -2.07 19.32 -22.03
C TRP A 212 -1.84 18.65 -23.39
N ASP A 213 -0.70 18.89 -23.98
CA ASP A 213 -0.13 18.11 -25.07
C ASP A 213 1.41 18.12 -25.03
N ILE A 214 2.01 17.14 -25.69
CA ILE A 214 3.43 17.11 -25.97
C ILE A 214 3.63 17.47 -27.45
N GLN A 215 4.49 18.42 -27.73
CA GLN A 215 4.98 18.74 -29.07
C GLN A 215 6.42 18.27 -29.17
N ALA A 216 6.75 17.47 -30.19
CA ALA A 216 8.11 16.96 -30.42
C ALA A 216 8.52 17.14 -31.88
N ASP A 217 9.83 17.28 -32.09
CA ASP A 217 10.38 17.31 -33.46
C ASP A 217 10.26 15.96 -34.13
N SER A 218 10.46 14.89 -33.34
CA SER A 218 10.18 13.53 -33.80
C SER A 218 9.72 12.64 -32.63
N ILE A 219 8.83 11.69 -32.94
CA ILE A 219 8.44 10.60 -32.04
C ILE A 219 8.69 9.30 -32.77
N THR A 220 9.51 8.44 -32.21
CA THR A 220 9.72 7.09 -32.72
C THR A 220 8.97 6.11 -31.83
N LEU A 221 8.13 5.26 -32.42
CA LEU A 221 7.43 4.19 -31.73
C LEU A 221 8.06 2.87 -32.16
N ASP A 222 8.71 2.18 -31.23
CA ASP A 222 9.31 0.86 -31.43
C ASP A 222 8.26 -0.18 -30.96
N ASP A 223 7.67 -0.88 -31.91
CA ASP A 223 6.59 -1.84 -31.63
C ASP A 223 7.12 -3.08 -30.87
N ALA A 224 8.31 -3.53 -31.22
CA ALA A 224 8.93 -4.70 -30.60
C ALA A 224 9.32 -4.46 -29.13
N LYS A 225 9.80 -3.25 -28.84
CA LYS A 225 10.14 -2.85 -27.47
C LYS A 225 9.00 -2.18 -26.71
N ALA A 226 7.85 -1.99 -27.36
CA ALA A 226 6.70 -1.25 -26.83
C ALA A 226 7.10 0.10 -26.20
N THR A 227 7.97 0.87 -26.89
CA THR A 227 8.56 2.12 -26.40
C THR A 227 8.34 3.24 -27.39
N GLY A 228 7.94 4.39 -26.86
CA GLY A 228 7.95 5.67 -27.59
C GLY A 228 9.15 6.52 -27.13
N VAL A 229 9.83 7.17 -28.09
CA VAL A 229 10.91 8.12 -27.84
C VAL A 229 10.59 9.43 -28.56
N ALA A 230 10.39 10.50 -27.81
CA ALA A 230 10.22 11.84 -28.34
C ALA A 230 11.51 12.64 -28.20
N LYS A 231 11.94 13.30 -29.30
CA LYS A 231 13.12 14.18 -29.30
C LYS A 231 12.65 15.64 -29.34
N ASN A 232 13.38 16.50 -28.61
CA ASN A 232 13.06 17.92 -28.45
C ASN A 232 11.59 18.13 -28.05
N ALA A 233 11.18 17.37 -27.03
CA ALA A 233 9.81 17.39 -26.56
C ALA A 233 9.54 18.61 -25.69
N ARG A 234 8.39 19.24 -25.89
CA ARG A 234 7.86 20.36 -25.12
C ARG A 234 6.51 19.96 -24.56
N LEU A 235 6.42 19.87 -23.25
CA LEU A 235 5.13 19.74 -22.58
C LEU A 235 4.45 21.10 -22.55
N ARG A 236 3.24 21.17 -23.08
CA ARG A 236 2.43 22.40 -23.12
C ARG A 236 1.19 22.21 -22.26
N ILE A 237 0.90 23.19 -21.44
CA ILE A 237 -0.38 23.30 -20.71
C ILE A 237 -1.16 24.48 -21.28
N LYS A 238 -2.39 24.24 -21.70
CA LYS A 238 -3.22 25.23 -22.42
C LYS A 238 -2.46 25.91 -23.58
N GLU A 239 -1.69 25.09 -24.33
CA GLU A 239 -0.88 25.52 -25.48
C GLU A 239 0.38 26.33 -25.09
N VAL A 240 0.64 26.62 -23.81
CA VAL A 240 1.85 27.30 -23.32
C VAL A 240 2.93 26.25 -22.98
N PRO A 241 4.14 26.35 -23.56
CA PRO A 241 5.21 25.44 -23.23
C PRO A 241 5.74 25.69 -21.80
N ILE A 242 5.67 24.68 -20.92
CA ILE A 242 6.09 24.77 -19.53
C ILE A 242 7.36 23.95 -19.21
N LEU A 243 7.61 22.92 -20.01
CA LEU A 243 8.77 22.05 -19.82
C LEU A 243 9.34 21.66 -21.17
N TYR A 244 10.67 21.69 -21.28
CA TYR A 244 11.43 21.22 -22.42
C TYR A 244 12.34 20.08 -22.00
N THR A 245 12.39 19.03 -22.83
CA THR A 245 13.39 17.97 -22.69
C THR A 245 13.93 17.55 -24.05
N PRO A 246 15.25 17.41 -24.23
CA PRO A 246 15.81 16.95 -25.49
C PRO A 246 15.44 15.49 -25.80
N TYR A 247 15.13 14.71 -24.78
CA TYR A 247 14.82 13.29 -24.88
C TYR A 247 13.74 12.91 -23.87
N LEU A 248 12.64 12.29 -24.33
CA LEU A 248 11.56 11.75 -23.50
C LEU A 248 11.24 10.35 -23.98
N SER A 249 11.46 9.36 -23.12
CA SER A 249 11.02 7.98 -23.34
C SER A 249 9.73 7.69 -22.57
N PHE A 250 8.78 7.01 -23.21
CA PHE A 250 7.53 6.61 -22.59
C PHE A 250 7.10 5.21 -23.07
N PRO A 251 6.43 4.41 -22.23
CA PRO A 251 5.95 3.10 -22.65
C PRO A 251 4.68 3.24 -23.50
N THR A 252 4.57 2.40 -24.55
CA THR A 252 3.38 2.28 -25.40
C THR A 252 2.50 1.07 -25.03
N SER A 253 2.90 0.28 -24.03
CA SER A 253 2.17 -0.86 -23.46
C SER A 253 2.14 -0.81 -21.93
N LYS A 254 1.57 -1.83 -21.29
CA LYS A 254 1.59 -2.00 -19.81
C LYS A 254 2.97 -2.36 -19.27
N GLU A 255 3.95 -2.63 -20.10
CA GLU A 255 5.29 -3.01 -19.65
C GLU A 255 6.02 -1.83 -18.99
N ARG A 256 6.83 -2.15 -17.98
CA ARG A 256 7.66 -1.18 -17.28
C ARG A 256 8.80 -0.70 -18.19
N LYS A 257 9.06 0.60 -18.24
CA LYS A 257 10.12 1.22 -19.05
C LYS A 257 10.90 2.24 -18.25
N SER A 258 12.21 2.32 -18.54
CA SER A 258 13.09 3.33 -17.94
C SER A 258 12.70 4.74 -18.42
N GLY A 259 12.73 5.69 -17.50
CA GLY A 259 12.45 7.09 -17.81
C GLY A 259 12.27 7.95 -16.56
N PHE A 260 12.24 9.26 -16.77
CA PHE A 260 11.90 10.19 -15.71
C PHE A 260 10.43 10.04 -15.34
N LEU A 261 10.18 9.98 -14.04
CA LEU A 261 8.83 10.06 -13.49
C LEU A 261 8.47 11.53 -13.24
N LEU A 262 7.22 11.78 -12.91
CA LEU A 262 6.78 13.13 -12.60
C LEU A 262 7.49 13.64 -11.34
N PRO A 263 7.95 14.91 -11.34
CA PRO A 263 8.64 15.46 -10.20
C PRO A 263 7.72 15.58 -8.98
N ILE A 264 8.32 15.41 -7.81
CA ILE A 264 7.69 15.67 -6.50
C ILE A 264 7.99 17.11 -6.17
N VAL A 265 6.97 17.88 -5.88
CA VAL A 265 7.11 19.29 -5.49
C VAL A 265 6.43 19.49 -4.15
N GLY A 266 7.16 19.96 -3.18
CA GLY A 266 6.67 20.20 -1.83
C GLY A 266 7.30 21.40 -1.16
N TYR A 267 6.78 21.72 0.00
CA TYR A 267 7.34 22.66 0.93
C TYR A 267 7.12 22.14 2.34
N SER A 268 8.15 22.21 3.17
CA SER A 268 8.04 21.92 4.59
C SER A 268 8.81 22.95 5.43
N ASN A 269 8.39 23.14 6.69
CA ASN A 269 9.14 24.00 7.62
C ASN A 269 10.48 23.40 8.05
N VAL A 270 10.75 22.13 7.75
CA VAL A 270 11.97 21.41 8.13
C VAL A 270 12.97 21.38 6.98
N GLY A 271 12.53 21.20 5.75
CA GLY A 271 13.37 21.07 4.56
C GLY A 271 13.35 22.28 3.64
N GLY A 272 12.42 23.23 3.87
CA GLY A 272 12.15 24.32 2.94
C GLY A 272 11.41 23.82 1.69
N PHE A 273 11.71 24.41 0.54
CA PHE A 273 11.24 23.93 -0.75
C PHE A 273 11.91 22.59 -1.08
N ASP A 274 11.10 21.62 -1.48
CA ASP A 274 11.51 20.25 -1.84
C ASP A 274 11.14 19.99 -3.30
N LEU A 275 12.16 19.63 -4.09
CA LEU A 275 12.01 19.18 -5.47
C LEU A 275 12.72 17.83 -5.64
N GLY A 276 11.94 16.78 -5.77
CA GLY A 276 12.41 15.45 -6.14
C GLY A 276 12.20 15.15 -7.62
N VAL A 277 13.22 14.64 -8.31
CA VAL A 277 13.12 14.27 -9.74
C VAL A 277 13.42 12.78 -9.91
N PRO A 278 12.42 11.90 -9.75
CA PRO A 278 12.66 10.47 -9.81
C PRO A 278 13.02 10.01 -11.24
N TYR A 279 14.00 9.12 -11.33
CA TYR A 279 14.32 8.38 -12.54
C TYR A 279 14.12 6.88 -12.28
N TYR A 280 13.18 6.28 -12.99
CA TYR A 280 12.95 4.85 -12.95
C TYR A 280 13.84 4.15 -13.98
N TRP A 281 14.62 3.19 -13.53
CA TRP A 281 15.49 2.36 -14.37
C TRP A 281 14.99 0.91 -14.36
N ASN A 282 14.38 0.50 -15.47
CA ASN A 282 14.05 -0.90 -15.71
C ASN A 282 15.30 -1.63 -16.19
N ILE A 283 16.08 -2.16 -15.26
CA ILE A 283 17.36 -2.83 -15.55
C ILE A 283 17.10 -4.13 -16.30
N ALA A 284 16.11 -4.91 -15.81
CA ALA A 284 15.65 -6.17 -16.40
C ALA A 284 14.18 -6.38 -16.02
N PRO A 285 13.46 -7.33 -16.63
CA PRO A 285 12.06 -7.62 -16.26
C PRO A 285 11.84 -7.90 -14.77
N ASN A 286 12.88 -8.34 -14.07
CA ASN A 286 12.84 -8.73 -12.67
C ASN A 286 13.78 -7.91 -11.76
N TYR A 287 14.41 -6.86 -12.28
CA TYR A 287 15.26 -5.92 -11.53
C TYR A 287 14.92 -4.50 -11.94
N ASP A 288 14.69 -3.64 -10.98
CA ASP A 288 14.53 -2.22 -11.24
C ASP A 288 15.13 -1.35 -10.14
N LEU A 289 15.43 -0.11 -10.49
CA LEU A 289 15.92 0.91 -9.60
C LEU A 289 15.14 2.21 -9.82
N THR A 290 14.62 2.79 -8.76
CA THR A 290 14.13 4.16 -8.79
C THR A 290 15.14 5.04 -8.07
N PHE A 291 15.81 5.89 -8.78
CA PHE A 291 16.76 6.87 -8.24
C PHE A 291 16.05 8.21 -8.09
N VAL A 292 16.11 8.82 -6.91
CA VAL A 292 15.38 10.05 -6.58
C VAL A 292 16.32 11.08 -5.96
N PRO A 293 16.95 11.94 -6.76
CA PRO A 293 17.59 13.13 -6.21
C PRO A 293 16.55 14.12 -5.71
N HIS A 294 16.69 14.56 -4.45
CA HIS A 294 15.91 15.60 -3.82
C HIS A 294 16.75 16.84 -3.57
N VAL A 295 16.23 18.00 -3.88
CA VAL A 295 16.83 19.30 -3.56
C VAL A 295 15.99 19.96 -2.47
N TYR A 296 16.53 20.04 -1.26
CA TYR A 296 15.94 20.76 -0.13
C TYR A 296 16.60 22.13 0.00
N SER A 297 15.82 23.21 -0.05
CA SER A 297 16.37 24.57 0.00
C SER A 297 17.11 24.88 1.30
N GLU A 298 16.66 24.30 2.42
CA GLU A 298 17.25 24.53 3.75
C GLU A 298 18.31 23.51 4.15
N ARG A 299 18.40 22.36 3.47
CA ARG A 299 19.26 21.25 3.87
C ARG A 299 20.36 20.97 2.88
N GLY A 300 20.06 20.85 1.59
CA GLY A 300 21.01 20.47 0.55
C GLY A 300 20.43 19.49 -0.44
N VAL A 301 21.28 18.68 -1.05
CA VAL A 301 20.87 17.69 -2.06
C VAL A 301 20.99 16.29 -1.47
N MET A 302 19.86 15.61 -1.36
CA MET A 302 19.78 14.20 -0.95
C MET A 302 19.69 13.31 -2.18
N LEU A 303 20.49 12.25 -2.19
CA LEU A 303 20.43 11.21 -3.21
C LEU A 303 19.73 10.00 -2.61
N GLY A 304 18.54 9.71 -3.10
CA GLY A 304 17.73 8.56 -2.67
C GLY A 304 17.60 7.51 -3.75
N GLY A 305 17.34 6.27 -3.34
CA GLY A 305 17.08 5.19 -4.28
C GLY A 305 16.39 3.99 -3.67
N GLU A 306 15.56 3.34 -4.49
CA GLU A 306 14.91 2.08 -4.19
C GLU A 306 15.26 1.06 -5.28
N TYR A 307 15.98 0.01 -4.92
CA TYR A 307 16.30 -1.12 -5.78
C TYR A 307 15.41 -2.29 -5.42
N ARG A 308 14.75 -2.87 -6.43
CA ARG A 308 13.86 -4.02 -6.27
C ARG A 308 14.33 -5.16 -7.16
N TYR A 309 14.21 -6.36 -6.64
CA TYR A 309 14.50 -7.56 -7.40
C TYR A 309 13.52 -8.68 -7.10
N LEU A 310 13.28 -9.47 -8.13
CA LEU A 310 12.48 -10.68 -8.06
C LEU A 310 13.16 -11.76 -8.87
N THR A 311 13.59 -12.82 -8.21
CA THR A 311 14.14 -14.02 -8.85
C THR A 311 13.15 -15.18 -8.68
N SER A 312 13.45 -16.35 -9.22
CA SER A 312 12.64 -17.55 -9.00
C SER A 312 12.54 -17.95 -7.52
N LYS A 313 13.47 -17.49 -6.68
CA LYS A 313 13.55 -17.86 -5.26
C LYS A 313 13.49 -16.67 -4.30
N SER A 314 13.84 -15.47 -4.75
CA SER A 314 14.02 -14.32 -3.87
C SER A 314 13.24 -13.11 -4.33
N LEU A 315 12.61 -12.42 -3.37
CA LEU A 315 12.04 -11.09 -3.50
C LEU A 315 12.77 -10.17 -2.53
N GLY A 316 13.23 -9.00 -3.01
CA GLY A 316 13.88 -8.05 -2.11
C GLY A 316 13.75 -6.60 -2.53
N PHE A 317 13.88 -5.74 -1.52
CA PHE A 317 13.80 -4.28 -1.59
C PHE A 317 14.97 -3.70 -0.82
N LEU A 318 15.77 -2.89 -1.47
CA LEU A 318 16.85 -2.12 -0.85
C LEU A 318 16.55 -0.64 -1.05
N THR A 319 16.42 0.09 0.05
CA THR A 319 16.27 1.54 0.05
C THR A 319 17.52 2.18 0.65
N ALA A 320 17.99 3.25 0.06
CA ALA A 320 19.11 4.01 0.60
C ALA A 320 18.95 5.49 0.25
N ASP A 321 19.20 6.34 1.24
CA ASP A 321 19.28 7.78 1.06
C ASP A 321 20.58 8.31 1.65
N PHE A 322 21.14 9.32 1.02
CA PHE A 322 22.36 9.99 1.48
C PHE A 322 22.27 11.50 1.22
N LEU A 323 22.38 12.27 2.28
CA LEU A 323 22.43 13.73 2.27
C LEU A 323 23.78 14.18 2.82
N PRO A 324 24.71 14.57 1.97
CA PRO A 324 25.97 15.15 2.43
C PRO A 324 25.73 16.53 3.01
N ASP A 325 26.37 16.80 4.14
CA ASP A 325 26.42 18.11 4.79
C ASP A 325 25.05 18.79 4.94
N ASP A 326 24.16 18.19 5.74
CA ASP A 326 22.84 18.76 6.04
C ASP A 326 22.97 20.07 6.83
N ARG A 327 22.73 21.20 6.15
CA ARG A 327 22.86 22.54 6.71
C ARG A 327 21.93 22.80 7.90
N ALA A 328 20.69 22.30 7.85
CA ALA A 328 19.75 22.48 8.96
C ALA A 328 20.17 21.66 10.18
N TYR A 329 20.69 20.45 9.96
CA TYR A 329 21.22 19.62 11.04
C TYR A 329 22.52 20.16 11.61
N ALA A 330 23.42 20.72 10.79
CA ALA A 330 24.62 21.42 11.26
C ALA A 330 24.27 22.59 12.18
N ASN A 331 23.28 23.41 11.81
CA ASN A 331 22.79 24.49 12.65
C ASN A 331 22.19 23.97 13.98
N PHE A 332 21.46 22.85 13.93
CA PHE A 332 20.94 22.21 15.13
C PHE A 332 22.08 21.72 16.05
N LEU A 333 23.09 21.07 15.52
CA LEU A 333 24.25 20.64 16.30
C LEU A 333 24.95 21.81 16.96
N ASN A 334 25.30 22.86 16.20
CA ASN A 334 25.98 24.06 16.70
C ASN A 334 25.24 24.75 17.85
N ASN A 335 23.92 24.70 17.84
CA ASN A 335 23.08 25.32 18.88
C ASN A 335 22.91 24.46 20.14
N ASN A 336 23.20 23.14 20.05
CA ASN A 336 22.86 22.21 21.14
C ASN A 336 24.05 21.40 21.68
N GLU A 337 25.20 21.33 20.98
CA GLU A 337 26.32 20.48 21.37
C GLU A 337 27.00 20.89 22.67
N GLU A 338 26.96 22.18 23.03
CA GLU A 338 27.48 22.66 24.32
C GLU A 338 26.62 22.18 25.50
N LEU A 339 25.30 22.12 25.32
CA LEU A 339 24.35 21.71 26.35
C LEU A 339 24.24 20.19 26.44
N PHE A 340 24.43 19.49 25.31
CA PHE A 340 24.28 18.04 25.21
C PHE A 340 25.54 17.38 24.65
N PRO A 341 26.52 17.01 25.53
CA PRO A 341 27.79 16.45 25.11
C PRO A 341 27.72 15.22 24.19
N ARG A 342 26.60 14.51 24.19
CA ARG A 342 26.38 13.37 23.28
C ARG A 342 26.24 13.75 21.81
N LEU A 343 25.98 15.00 21.50
CA LEU A 343 25.92 15.52 20.12
C LEU A 343 27.28 15.90 19.58
N GLN A 344 28.31 16.06 20.46
CA GLN A 344 29.65 16.44 20.07
C GLN A 344 30.26 15.40 19.12
N GLY A 345 30.80 15.87 17.99
CA GLY A 345 31.38 15.01 16.97
C GLY A 345 30.37 14.26 16.10
N SER A 346 29.09 14.60 16.20
CA SER A 346 28.07 14.05 15.29
C SER A 346 28.31 14.51 13.85
N SER A 347 28.16 13.61 12.88
CA SER A 347 28.36 13.91 11.46
C SER A 347 27.17 14.67 10.89
N THR A 348 27.41 15.70 10.08
CA THR A 348 26.37 16.37 9.29
C THR A 348 25.94 15.59 8.05
N ASN A 349 26.68 14.52 7.70
CA ASN A 349 26.30 13.60 6.65
C ASN A 349 25.20 12.67 7.17
N ARG A 350 24.03 12.74 6.54
CA ARG A 350 22.86 11.97 6.97
C ARG A 350 22.48 10.90 5.96
N TRP A 351 22.10 9.75 6.46
CA TRP A 351 21.75 8.62 5.62
C TRP A 351 20.78 7.66 6.29
N GLN A 352 20.08 6.92 5.44
CA GLN A 352 19.34 5.73 5.86
C GLN A 352 19.61 4.58 4.91
N VAL A 353 19.49 3.36 5.45
CA VAL A 353 19.49 2.12 4.67
C VAL A 353 18.38 1.23 5.20
N GLY A 354 17.58 0.72 4.30
CA GLY A 354 16.55 -0.29 4.57
C GLY A 354 16.71 -1.47 3.62
N TYR A 355 16.71 -2.70 4.14
CA TYR A 355 16.78 -3.90 3.32
C TYR A 355 15.76 -4.94 3.80
N LEU A 356 14.87 -5.30 2.90
CA LEU A 356 13.91 -6.37 3.08
C LEU A 356 14.19 -7.45 2.04
N ASN A 357 14.34 -8.69 2.49
CA ASN A 357 14.51 -9.84 1.61
C ASN A 357 13.76 -11.04 2.13
N THR A 358 13.14 -11.77 1.21
CA THR A 358 12.61 -13.11 1.44
C THR A 358 13.15 -14.03 0.34
N THR A 359 13.80 -15.11 0.73
CA THR A 359 14.38 -16.12 -0.17
C THR A 359 13.87 -17.50 0.17
N ASN A 360 13.15 -18.13 -0.72
CA ASN A 360 12.77 -19.54 -0.62
C ASN A 360 13.93 -20.40 -1.18
N ILE A 361 14.81 -20.87 -0.29
CA ILE A 361 15.96 -21.70 -0.68
C ILE A 361 15.45 -23.01 -1.25
N THR A 362 14.49 -23.63 -0.53
CA THR A 362 13.68 -24.77 -0.97
C THR A 362 12.21 -24.47 -0.69
N SER A 363 11.29 -25.43 -0.96
CA SER A 363 9.88 -25.32 -0.55
C SER A 363 9.71 -25.14 0.96
N ASP A 364 10.62 -25.73 1.72
CA ASP A 364 10.50 -25.88 3.18
C ASP A 364 11.48 -24.97 3.94
N LEU A 365 12.44 -24.36 3.23
CA LEU A 365 13.49 -23.55 3.85
C LEU A 365 13.46 -22.11 3.29
N GLN A 366 13.18 -21.15 4.18
CA GLN A 366 13.08 -19.74 3.85
C GLN A 366 14.11 -18.92 4.65
N PHE A 367 14.76 -17.99 3.98
CA PHE A 367 15.66 -17.00 4.57
C PHE A 367 15.06 -15.61 4.45
N ASN A 368 14.96 -14.88 5.55
CA ASN A 368 14.44 -13.52 5.61
C ASN A 368 15.48 -12.57 6.19
N VAL A 369 15.49 -11.34 5.66
CA VAL A 369 16.25 -10.22 6.21
C VAL A 369 15.32 -9.03 6.32
N ASN A 370 15.33 -8.37 7.48
CA ASN A 370 14.69 -7.08 7.72
C ASN A 370 15.70 -6.20 8.45
N LEU A 371 16.26 -5.26 7.72
CA LEU A 371 17.29 -4.36 8.23
C LEU A 371 16.85 -2.92 8.00
N LYS A 372 16.87 -2.12 9.07
CA LYS A 372 16.65 -0.68 9.00
C LYS A 372 17.69 0.03 9.88
N GLN A 373 18.36 1.01 9.31
CA GLN A 373 19.38 1.79 10.00
C GLN A 373 19.42 3.22 9.51
N VAL A 374 19.67 4.16 10.42
CA VAL A 374 19.81 5.58 10.13
C VAL A 374 21.09 6.14 10.73
N SER A 375 21.52 7.28 10.22
CA SER A 375 22.77 7.96 10.63
C SER A 375 22.73 8.54 12.04
N ASP A 376 21.54 8.99 12.46
CA ASP A 376 21.35 9.81 13.67
C ASP A 376 19.92 9.68 14.22
N ASP A 377 19.74 10.12 15.45
CA ASP A 377 18.49 9.99 16.21
C ASP A 377 17.32 10.84 15.66
N TYR A 378 17.60 11.78 14.75
CA TYR A 378 16.61 12.74 14.24
C TYR A 378 16.21 12.45 12.79
N TYR A 379 16.88 11.51 12.12
CA TYR A 379 16.67 11.26 10.70
C TYR A 379 15.19 11.01 10.36
N LEU A 380 14.54 10.13 11.12
CA LEU A 380 13.14 9.78 10.87
C LEU A 380 12.18 10.93 11.19
N GLN A 381 12.45 11.72 12.24
CA GLN A 381 11.66 12.89 12.59
C GLN A 381 11.70 13.97 11.50
N ASP A 382 12.85 14.10 10.82
CA ASP A 382 13.08 15.18 9.85
C ASP A 382 12.61 14.82 8.43
N PHE A 383 12.73 13.56 8.03
CA PHE A 383 12.48 13.15 6.64
C PHE A 383 11.24 12.29 6.45
N SER A 384 10.68 11.71 7.51
CA SER A 384 9.46 10.92 7.36
C SER A 384 8.20 11.80 7.35
N THR A 385 7.35 11.56 6.38
CA THR A 385 6.01 12.16 6.28
C THR A 385 4.94 11.33 6.99
N ASN A 386 5.26 10.08 7.35
CA ASN A 386 4.40 9.18 8.08
C ASN A 386 4.70 9.30 9.58
N LEU A 387 3.70 9.69 10.39
CA LEU A 387 3.87 9.89 11.83
C LEU A 387 4.34 8.61 12.54
N ALA A 388 3.81 7.45 12.19
CA ALA A 388 4.23 6.18 12.80
C ALA A 388 5.72 5.89 12.57
N VAL A 389 6.24 6.22 11.38
CA VAL A 389 7.67 6.09 11.06
C VAL A 389 8.48 7.21 11.72
N ALA A 390 7.99 8.45 11.71
CA ALA A 390 8.67 9.59 12.34
C ALA A 390 8.85 9.41 13.85
N THR A 391 7.95 8.68 14.50
CA THR A 391 7.99 8.39 15.95
C THR A 391 8.59 7.02 16.29
N GLU A 392 9.05 6.26 15.30
CA GLU A 392 9.71 4.98 15.52
C GLU A 392 11.08 5.20 16.20
N ARG A 393 11.26 4.57 17.36
CA ARG A 393 12.43 4.75 18.21
C ARG A 393 13.37 3.53 18.24
N GLN A 394 12.88 2.38 17.78
CA GLN A 394 13.63 1.10 17.80
C GLN A 394 13.59 0.48 16.42
N LEU A 395 14.69 0.62 15.68
CA LEU A 395 14.82 0.14 14.32
C LEU A 395 15.32 -1.29 14.32
N LEU A 396 14.50 -2.19 13.80
CA LEU A 396 14.80 -3.62 13.75
C LEU A 396 15.91 -3.93 12.74
N ARG A 397 16.86 -4.77 13.18
CA ARG A 397 17.89 -5.42 12.38
C ARG A 397 17.84 -6.90 12.62
N GLN A 398 17.30 -7.66 11.67
CA GLN A 398 17.03 -9.08 11.83
C GLN A 398 17.38 -9.87 10.58
N ALA A 399 17.94 -11.03 10.78
CA ALA A 399 18.04 -12.07 9.77
C ALA A 399 17.59 -13.40 10.38
N ASP A 400 16.77 -14.15 9.66
CA ASP A 400 16.30 -15.46 10.09
C ASP A 400 16.26 -16.49 8.96
N LEU A 401 16.52 -17.72 9.35
CA LEU A 401 16.40 -18.91 8.52
C LEU A 401 15.34 -19.82 9.16
N THR A 402 14.24 -20.04 8.43
CA THR A 402 13.09 -20.81 8.90
C THR A 402 12.90 -22.06 8.03
N TYR A 403 12.93 -23.23 8.67
CA TYR A 403 12.56 -24.51 8.07
C TYR A 403 11.16 -24.90 8.55
N THR A 404 10.29 -25.25 7.60
CA THR A 404 8.90 -25.66 7.92
C THR A 404 8.57 -26.96 7.18
N ASN A 405 8.09 -27.96 7.92
CA ASN A 405 7.49 -29.16 7.37
C ASN A 405 6.09 -29.40 8.00
N GLU A 406 5.51 -30.57 7.76
CA GLU A 406 4.17 -30.91 8.26
C GLU A 406 4.00 -30.74 9.78
N ASN A 407 5.03 -31.07 10.56
CA ASN A 407 4.95 -31.09 12.01
C ASN A 407 5.83 -30.02 12.68
N TRP A 408 6.89 -29.54 12.04
CA TRP A 408 7.91 -28.72 12.65
C TRP A 408 8.11 -27.38 11.97
N VAL A 409 8.28 -26.34 12.79
CA VAL A 409 8.85 -25.05 12.40
C VAL A 409 10.15 -24.86 13.21
N ILE A 410 11.28 -24.79 12.50
CA ILE A 410 12.59 -24.57 13.13
C ILE A 410 13.15 -23.25 12.60
N ARG A 411 13.51 -22.33 13.51
CA ARG A 411 13.99 -21.01 13.15
C ARG A 411 15.32 -20.70 13.85
N GLY A 412 16.31 -20.31 13.05
CA GLY A 412 17.51 -19.64 13.55
C GLY A 412 17.46 -18.16 13.24
N MET A 413 17.67 -17.29 14.21
CA MET A 413 17.55 -15.84 14.06
C MET A 413 18.69 -15.10 14.75
N ALA A 414 19.15 -14.03 14.12
CA ALA A 414 19.96 -12.98 14.72
C ALA A 414 19.16 -11.67 14.70
N GLN A 415 18.99 -11.04 15.86
CA GLN A 415 18.18 -9.85 16.02
C GLN A 415 18.89 -8.81 16.89
N SER A 416 18.93 -7.59 16.40
CA SER A 416 19.39 -6.41 17.15
C SER A 416 18.53 -5.20 16.81
N TYR A 417 18.73 -4.11 17.55
CA TYR A 417 17.99 -2.87 17.35
C TYR A 417 18.92 -1.68 17.35
N GLN A 418 18.62 -0.69 16.53
CA GLN A 418 19.13 0.67 16.73
C GLN A 418 18.06 1.44 17.49
N THR A 419 18.34 1.81 18.74
CA THR A 419 17.45 2.65 19.54
C THR A 419 17.84 4.12 19.35
N LEU A 420 16.87 4.97 19.03
CA LEU A 420 17.06 6.40 18.78
C LEU A 420 16.74 7.17 20.07
N HIS A 421 17.64 8.08 20.44
CA HIS A 421 17.56 8.87 21.66
C HIS A 421 17.65 10.38 21.38
N PRO A 422 16.69 10.99 20.66
CA PRO A 422 16.71 12.43 20.44
C PRO A 422 16.66 13.20 21.78
N ILE A 423 17.40 14.33 21.88
CA ILE A 423 17.49 15.12 23.13
C ILE A 423 16.16 15.75 23.55
N ASN A 424 15.29 15.92 22.60
CA ASN A 424 13.97 16.55 22.75
C ASN A 424 12.86 15.56 23.10
N GLU A 425 13.22 14.30 23.39
CA GLU A 425 12.28 13.26 23.82
C GLU A 425 12.79 12.54 25.06
N ILE A 426 11.88 11.91 25.79
CA ILE A 426 12.21 11.07 26.93
C ILE A 426 13.04 9.87 26.44
N PRO A 427 14.21 9.60 27.06
CA PRO A 427 14.97 8.41 26.72
C PRO A 427 14.15 7.14 26.97
N ILE A 428 14.25 6.19 26.06
CA ILE A 428 13.70 4.85 26.23
C ILE A 428 14.83 3.86 26.45
N ALA A 429 14.56 2.78 27.19
CA ALA A 429 15.54 1.73 27.37
C ALA A 429 15.85 1.01 26.05
N ASN A 430 17.08 0.58 25.88
CA ASN A 430 17.47 -0.31 24.81
C ASN A 430 16.71 -1.64 24.93
N VAL A 431 16.62 -2.36 23.86
CA VAL A 431 16.06 -3.73 23.82
C VAL A 431 17.21 -4.72 23.83
N TYR A 432 17.07 -5.83 24.53
CA TYR A 432 18.03 -6.93 24.47
C TYR A 432 18.16 -7.44 23.02
N GLU A 433 19.39 -7.61 22.59
CA GLU A 433 19.72 -8.27 21.35
C GLU A 433 19.68 -9.79 21.54
N ARG A 434 19.29 -10.52 20.50
CA ARG A 434 19.27 -11.99 20.48
C ARG A 434 20.24 -12.48 19.40
N LEU A 435 21.42 -12.89 19.84
CA LEU A 435 22.55 -13.23 18.97
C LEU A 435 23.26 -14.52 19.40
N PRO A 436 22.79 -15.72 19.04
CA PRO A 436 21.61 -16.04 18.24
C PRO A 436 20.36 -16.37 19.06
N GLN A 437 19.21 -16.53 18.37
CA GLN A 437 18.06 -17.30 18.82
C GLN A 437 17.92 -18.56 17.95
N LEU A 438 17.67 -19.70 18.59
CA LEU A 438 17.29 -20.95 17.93
C LEU A 438 15.95 -21.41 18.51
N MET A 439 14.95 -21.61 17.66
CA MET A 439 13.61 -22.03 18.05
C MET A 439 13.19 -23.27 17.27
N ALA A 440 12.57 -24.22 17.94
CA ALA A 440 11.92 -25.37 17.34
C ALA A 440 10.51 -25.51 17.91
N GLN A 441 9.50 -25.53 17.03
CA GLN A 441 8.10 -25.76 17.39
C GLN A 441 7.60 -26.96 16.64
N GLY A 442 7.05 -27.94 17.35
CA GLY A 442 6.50 -29.17 16.80
C GLY A 442 5.05 -29.36 17.20
N THR A 443 4.21 -29.80 16.29
CA THR A 443 2.79 -30.10 16.55
C THR A 443 2.44 -31.49 16.00
N TYR A 444 1.86 -32.32 16.86
CA TYR A 444 1.33 -33.65 16.54
C TYR A 444 -0.15 -33.68 16.93
N ALA A 445 -1.03 -33.55 15.94
CA ALA A 445 -2.46 -33.35 16.16
C ALA A 445 -3.26 -34.65 16.32
N ASP A 446 -2.76 -35.78 15.79
CA ASP A 446 -3.51 -37.04 15.68
C ASP A 446 -2.91 -38.18 16.52
N LEU A 447 -2.66 -37.89 17.77
CA LEU A 447 -2.22 -38.92 18.72
C LEU A 447 -3.41 -39.81 19.20
N PRO A 448 -3.17 -40.98 19.82
CA PRO A 448 -4.23 -41.79 20.39
C PRO A 448 -5.17 -40.97 21.30
N PHE A 449 -6.47 -41.30 21.26
CA PHE A 449 -7.54 -40.59 21.99
C PHE A 449 -7.79 -39.15 21.48
N GLN A 450 -7.41 -38.82 20.26
CA GLN A 450 -7.48 -37.48 19.68
C GLN A 450 -6.60 -36.49 20.46
N ALA A 451 -5.57 -36.97 21.13
CA ALA A 451 -4.65 -36.11 21.84
C ALA A 451 -3.80 -35.29 20.86
N ARG A 452 -3.45 -34.09 21.29
CA ARG A 452 -2.55 -33.19 20.61
C ARG A 452 -1.35 -32.90 21.49
N LEU A 453 -0.16 -33.00 20.89
CA LEU A 453 1.10 -32.64 21.55
C LEU A 453 1.74 -31.46 20.82
N ASP A 454 1.88 -30.34 21.50
CA ASP A 454 2.63 -29.20 21.03
C ASP A 454 3.94 -29.09 21.81
N LEU A 455 5.05 -28.94 21.10
CA LEU A 455 6.39 -28.87 21.64
C LEU A 455 7.01 -27.53 21.23
N THR A 456 7.53 -26.79 22.21
CA THR A 456 8.32 -25.58 21.95
C THR A 456 9.65 -25.69 22.66
N GLY A 457 10.74 -25.54 21.93
CA GLY A 457 12.10 -25.40 22.44
C GLY A 457 12.74 -24.13 21.90
N GLN A 458 13.38 -23.36 22.77
CA GLN A 458 14.04 -22.14 22.36
C GLN A 458 15.34 -21.92 23.13
N TYR A 459 16.38 -21.54 22.42
CA TYR A 459 17.63 -21.04 22.93
C TYR A 459 17.80 -19.60 22.52
N ASP A 460 18.07 -18.71 23.47
CA ASP A 460 18.37 -17.30 23.22
C ASP A 460 19.69 -16.94 23.88
N GLN A 461 20.58 -16.28 23.17
CA GLN A 461 21.72 -15.60 23.76
C GLN A 461 21.40 -14.10 23.79
N PHE A 462 21.23 -13.57 24.99
CA PHE A 462 20.91 -12.16 25.22
C PHE A 462 22.15 -11.32 25.43
N TYR A 463 22.21 -10.21 24.71
CA TYR A 463 23.21 -9.16 24.89
C TYR A 463 22.54 -7.83 25.13
N TRP A 464 23.20 -6.99 25.93
CA TRP A 464 22.75 -5.64 26.23
C TRP A 464 23.78 -4.62 25.72
N GLN A 465 23.35 -3.69 24.88
CA GLN A 465 24.14 -2.54 24.50
C GLN A 465 23.81 -1.38 25.42
N SER A 466 24.72 -1.02 26.32
CA SER A 466 24.54 0.13 27.21
C SER A 466 24.78 1.44 26.45
N ASP A 467 23.87 2.38 26.59
CA ASP A 467 24.11 3.76 26.22
C ASP A 467 24.71 4.51 27.43
N ARG A 468 26.01 4.80 27.37
CA ARG A 468 26.73 5.50 28.44
C ARG A 468 26.16 6.84 28.86
N TRP A 469 25.33 7.45 28.01
CA TRP A 469 24.73 8.75 28.28
C TRP A 469 23.37 8.67 28.99
N ILE A 470 22.70 7.53 28.88
CA ILE A 470 21.34 7.31 29.38
C ILE A 470 21.35 6.36 30.56
N GLU A 471 22.21 5.35 30.51
CA GLU A 471 22.23 4.22 31.47
C GLU A 471 23.53 4.17 32.26
N GLN A 472 24.07 5.32 32.67
CA GLN A 472 25.38 5.41 33.33
C GLN A 472 25.63 4.51 34.52
N LEU A 473 24.61 3.89 35.09
CA LEU A 473 24.69 3.16 36.39
C LEU A 473 23.89 1.86 36.44
N GLU A 474 23.17 1.44 35.39
CA GLU A 474 22.38 0.23 35.47
C GLU A 474 23.13 -0.99 34.92
N TYR A 475 23.45 -1.90 35.84
CA TYR A 475 23.88 -3.24 35.48
C TYR A 475 22.69 -3.99 34.85
N ARG A 476 22.86 -4.48 33.63
CA ARG A 476 21.88 -5.31 32.94
C ARG A 476 22.44 -6.73 32.79
N PRO A 477 21.77 -7.74 33.35
CA PRO A 477 22.21 -9.13 33.24
C PRO A 477 22.17 -9.56 31.76
N GLN A 478 23.16 -10.36 31.34
CA GLN A 478 23.28 -10.90 30.00
C GLN A 478 23.49 -12.41 30.08
N GLY A 479 23.30 -13.13 28.98
CA GLY A 479 23.62 -14.54 28.93
C GLY A 479 22.56 -15.38 28.23
N PRO A 480 22.76 -16.69 28.14
CA PRO A 480 21.84 -17.60 27.51
C PRO A 480 20.62 -17.94 28.39
N ARG A 481 19.50 -18.15 27.68
CA ARG A 481 18.29 -18.78 28.20
C ARG A 481 17.94 -20.01 27.37
N PHE A 482 17.62 -21.10 28.01
CA PHE A 482 17.00 -22.28 27.42
C PHE A 482 15.57 -22.38 27.92
N TYR A 483 14.64 -22.46 27.01
CA TYR A 483 13.21 -22.60 27.25
C TYR A 483 12.70 -23.88 26.58
N ALA A 484 11.93 -24.67 27.33
CA ALA A 484 11.23 -25.82 26.76
C ALA A 484 9.79 -25.86 27.28
N ASN A 485 8.86 -26.18 26.43
CA ASN A 485 7.44 -26.20 26.77
C ASN A 485 6.71 -27.28 25.96
N PRO A 486 6.60 -28.50 26.48
CA PRO A 486 5.66 -29.50 26.02
C PRO A 486 4.25 -29.23 26.55
N ILE A 487 3.24 -29.32 25.69
CA ILE A 487 1.82 -29.17 25.97
C ILE A 487 1.10 -30.40 25.45
N LEU A 488 0.46 -31.16 26.30
CA LEU A 488 -0.43 -32.27 25.95
C LEU A 488 -1.88 -31.82 26.16
N SER A 489 -2.69 -31.82 25.12
CA SER A 489 -4.10 -31.47 25.18
C SER A 489 -5.00 -32.60 24.65
N LEU A 490 -6.18 -32.72 25.20
CA LEU A 490 -7.18 -33.71 24.84
C LEU A 490 -8.48 -33.01 24.37
N PRO A 491 -8.52 -32.52 23.11
CA PRO A 491 -9.68 -31.80 22.60
C PRO A 491 -10.83 -32.77 22.29
N TYR A 492 -11.98 -32.49 22.89
CA TYR A 492 -13.21 -33.21 22.61
C TYR A 492 -14.25 -32.22 22.06
N TYR A 493 -14.60 -32.38 20.78
CA TYR A 493 -15.52 -31.50 20.06
C TYR A 493 -16.83 -32.21 19.70
N LYS A 494 -17.94 -31.51 19.88
CA LYS A 494 -19.28 -31.85 19.40
C LYS A 494 -19.95 -30.63 18.78
N PRO A 495 -20.97 -30.79 17.94
CA PRO A 495 -21.65 -29.66 17.36
C PRO A 495 -22.24 -28.64 18.36
N TRP A 496 -22.56 -29.13 19.57
CA TRP A 496 -23.15 -28.32 20.64
C TRP A 496 -22.13 -27.77 21.64
N GLY A 497 -20.84 -28.13 21.54
CA GLY A 497 -19.84 -27.65 22.46
C GLY A 497 -18.53 -28.44 22.44
N TYR A 498 -17.57 -27.98 23.24
CA TYR A 498 -16.27 -28.61 23.35
C TYR A 498 -15.74 -28.57 24.78
N ILE A 499 -14.80 -29.45 25.06
CA ILE A 499 -13.97 -29.43 26.26
C ILE A 499 -12.54 -29.86 25.90
N THR A 500 -11.55 -29.10 26.33
CA THR A 500 -10.13 -29.34 26.04
C THR A 500 -9.34 -29.22 27.33
N PRO A 501 -9.12 -30.26 28.07
CA PRO A 501 -8.12 -30.27 29.14
C PRO A 501 -6.71 -30.28 28.54
N ALA A 502 -5.80 -29.56 29.16
CA ALA A 502 -4.40 -29.52 28.79
C ALA A 502 -3.48 -29.59 30.03
N ALA A 503 -2.33 -30.24 29.85
CA ALA A 503 -1.25 -30.27 30.78
C ALA A 503 0.03 -29.80 30.11
N GLU A 504 0.74 -28.92 30.73
CA GLU A 504 1.89 -28.23 30.21
C GLU A 504 3.02 -28.22 31.24
N LEU A 505 4.27 -28.28 30.78
CA LEU A 505 5.45 -28.11 31.61
C LEU A 505 6.33 -27.02 31.04
N VAL A 506 6.51 -25.93 31.76
CA VAL A 506 7.45 -24.86 31.39
C VAL A 506 8.77 -25.11 32.10
N GLN A 507 9.81 -25.27 31.30
CA GLN A 507 11.18 -25.42 31.76
C GLN A 507 12.01 -24.24 31.28
N ASN A 508 12.60 -23.49 32.25
CA ASN A 508 13.49 -22.37 31.96
C ASN A 508 14.83 -22.58 32.65
N TYR A 509 15.93 -22.44 31.92
CA TYR A 509 17.28 -22.46 32.46
C TYR A 509 18.05 -21.24 31.98
N TYR A 510 18.73 -20.55 32.90
CA TYR A 510 19.48 -19.33 32.65
C TYR A 510 20.91 -19.47 33.13
N GLN A 511 21.87 -18.94 32.38
CA GLN A 511 23.23 -18.68 32.85
C GLN A 511 23.48 -17.16 32.72
N VAL A 512 23.40 -16.47 33.85
CA VAL A 512 23.60 -15.03 33.91
C VAL A 512 25.08 -14.72 33.99
N GLN A 513 25.58 -13.97 33.02
CA GLN A 513 26.96 -13.48 33.00
C GLN A 513 27.00 -12.11 33.69
N ASN A 514 27.74 -12.04 34.78
CA ASN A 514 27.89 -10.82 35.60
C ASN A 514 29.19 -10.09 35.20
N ASN A 515 29.09 -9.01 34.41
CA ASN A 515 30.25 -8.27 33.96
C ASN A 515 30.95 -7.41 35.03
N ASN A 516 30.36 -7.25 36.22
CA ASN A 516 30.87 -6.38 37.29
C ASN A 516 31.65 -7.12 38.39
N GLY A 517 32.35 -8.21 38.04
CA GLY A 517 33.16 -8.98 39.01
C GLY A 517 32.33 -9.84 39.96
N MET A 518 31.00 -9.93 39.77
CA MET A 518 30.18 -10.91 40.47
C MET A 518 30.28 -12.29 39.76
N PRO A 519 30.16 -13.40 40.52
CA PRO A 519 30.18 -14.72 39.94
C PRO A 519 28.97 -14.92 39.00
N ASN A 520 29.14 -15.72 37.97
CA ASN A 520 28.04 -16.15 37.13
C ASN A 520 27.00 -16.88 37.96
N THR A 521 25.74 -16.64 37.68
CA THR A 521 24.62 -17.21 38.43
C THR A 521 23.76 -18.05 37.51
N GLU A 522 23.28 -19.18 37.98
CA GLU A 522 22.39 -20.08 37.25
C GLU A 522 21.02 -20.10 37.89
N PHE A 523 19.97 -20.12 37.07
CA PHE A 523 18.59 -20.28 37.53
C PHE A 523 17.91 -21.40 36.73
N ASN A 524 17.14 -22.22 37.47
CA ASN A 524 16.40 -23.30 36.83
C ASN A 524 14.96 -23.33 37.39
N HIS A 525 13.99 -23.20 36.50
CA HIS A 525 12.57 -23.21 36.82
C HIS A 525 11.86 -24.32 36.06
N SER A 526 11.07 -25.11 36.78
CA SER A 526 10.24 -26.18 36.25
C SER A 526 8.82 -25.99 36.77
N ILE A 527 7.94 -25.46 35.94
CA ILE A 527 6.61 -24.98 36.31
C ILE A 527 5.54 -25.75 35.53
N PRO A 528 4.80 -26.66 36.23
CA PRO A 528 3.65 -27.29 35.59
C PRO A 528 2.47 -26.32 35.45
N ARG A 529 1.74 -26.42 34.38
CA ARG A 529 0.48 -25.69 34.14
C ARG A 529 -0.61 -26.67 33.73
N PHE A 530 -1.80 -26.45 34.25
CA PHE A 530 -2.97 -27.27 33.96
C PHE A 530 -4.12 -26.34 33.62
N ASP A 531 -4.78 -26.59 32.51
CA ASP A 531 -5.94 -25.83 32.11
C ASP A 531 -7.05 -26.74 31.56
N VAL A 532 -8.28 -26.22 31.61
CA VAL A 532 -9.44 -26.84 31.02
C VAL A 532 -10.25 -25.72 30.35
N ASP A 533 -10.36 -25.79 29.04
CA ASP A 533 -11.17 -24.88 28.25
C ASP A 533 -12.42 -25.59 27.75
N GLY A 534 -13.58 -25.01 28.01
CA GLY A 534 -14.85 -25.59 27.58
C GLY A 534 -15.86 -24.54 27.17
N GLY A 535 -16.63 -24.86 26.13
CA GLY A 535 -17.65 -23.97 25.60
C GLY A 535 -18.85 -24.73 25.08
N LEU A 536 -20.02 -24.07 25.12
CA LEU A 536 -21.27 -24.59 24.60
C LEU A 536 -21.75 -23.66 23.46
N PHE A 537 -22.45 -24.23 22.49
CA PHE A 537 -23.04 -23.51 21.39
C PHE A 537 -24.56 -23.71 21.40
N PHE A 538 -25.28 -22.63 21.62
CA PHE A 538 -26.74 -22.60 21.50
C PHE A 538 -27.11 -21.73 20.30
N GLU A 539 -28.06 -22.18 19.53
CA GLU A 539 -28.53 -21.46 18.36
C GLU A 539 -30.05 -21.33 18.39
N ARG A 540 -30.56 -20.20 17.92
CA ARG A 540 -31.96 -20.01 17.66
C ARG A 540 -32.19 -19.18 16.41
N ASN A 541 -33.30 -19.44 15.74
CA ASN A 541 -33.76 -18.59 14.66
C ASN A 541 -34.47 -17.36 15.25
N ALA A 542 -34.16 -16.21 14.70
CA ALA A 542 -34.76 -14.94 15.09
C ALA A 542 -35.11 -14.12 13.83
N THR A 543 -36.17 -13.31 13.90
CA THR A 543 -36.58 -12.41 12.82
C THR A 543 -36.58 -11.00 13.35
N ILE A 544 -35.81 -10.10 12.72
CA ILE A 544 -35.73 -8.68 13.05
C ILE A 544 -35.95 -7.88 11.76
N ALA A 545 -36.91 -6.95 11.80
CA ALA A 545 -37.19 -6.04 10.68
C ALA A 545 -37.30 -6.76 9.30
N ARG A 546 -38.02 -7.90 9.26
CA ARG A 546 -38.25 -8.77 8.08
C ARG A 546 -37.04 -9.58 7.61
N ASN A 547 -35.88 -9.50 8.25
CA ASN A 547 -34.72 -10.33 7.95
C ASN A 547 -34.67 -11.51 8.93
N SER A 548 -34.29 -12.67 8.42
CA SER A 548 -34.12 -13.88 9.23
C SER A 548 -32.66 -14.03 9.62
N PHE A 549 -32.45 -14.29 10.90
CA PHE A 549 -31.13 -14.44 11.52
C PHE A 549 -31.01 -15.77 12.26
N THR A 550 -29.79 -16.29 12.35
CA THR A 550 -29.42 -17.26 13.36
C THR A 550 -28.71 -16.50 14.48
N GLN A 551 -29.25 -16.52 15.68
CA GLN A 551 -28.58 -16.01 16.87
C GLN A 551 -27.89 -17.14 17.59
N THR A 552 -26.57 -16.98 17.89
CA THR A 552 -25.85 -17.89 18.75
C THR A 552 -25.76 -17.37 20.19
N LEU A 553 -25.60 -18.26 21.14
CA LEU A 553 -25.20 -17.97 22.51
C LEU A 553 -24.10 -18.95 22.89
N GLU A 554 -22.92 -18.43 23.20
CA GLU A 554 -21.67 -19.18 23.32
C GLU A 554 -21.02 -18.92 24.71
N PRO A 555 -21.53 -19.55 25.80
CA PRO A 555 -20.84 -19.51 27.08
C PRO A 555 -19.54 -20.29 27.00
N ARG A 556 -18.46 -19.73 27.58
CA ARG A 556 -17.13 -20.33 27.67
C ARG A 556 -16.60 -20.23 29.08
N LEU A 557 -16.04 -21.32 29.58
CA LEU A 557 -15.36 -21.40 30.86
C LEU A 557 -13.93 -21.88 30.63
N PHE A 558 -12.99 -21.22 31.30
CA PHE A 558 -11.58 -21.59 31.23
C PHE A 558 -10.99 -21.56 32.62
N TYR A 559 -10.60 -22.72 33.12
CA TYR A 559 -9.91 -22.84 34.39
C TYR A 559 -8.42 -23.01 34.16
N LEU A 560 -7.60 -22.26 34.90
CA LEU A 560 -6.14 -22.30 34.83
C LEU A 560 -5.54 -22.44 36.23
N TYR A 561 -4.65 -23.40 36.39
CA TYR A 561 -3.85 -23.59 37.57
C TYR A 561 -2.36 -23.63 37.24
N VAL A 562 -1.58 -22.73 37.88
CA VAL A 562 -0.12 -22.65 37.81
C VAL A 562 0.41 -22.43 39.23
N PRO A 563 1.18 -23.37 39.80
CA PRO A 563 1.73 -23.19 41.12
C PRO A 563 2.74 -22.05 41.17
N TYR A 564 2.81 -21.38 42.31
CA TYR A 564 3.81 -20.35 42.54
C TYR A 564 5.22 -20.94 42.60
N GLN A 565 6.15 -20.34 41.87
CA GLN A 565 7.59 -20.52 41.99
C GLN A 565 8.26 -19.17 42.07
N ASP A 566 9.20 -18.98 43.00
CA ASP A 566 9.93 -17.73 43.12
C ASP A 566 10.82 -17.50 41.89
N GLN A 567 10.60 -16.39 41.19
CA GLN A 567 11.33 -15.97 40.01
C GLN A 567 11.94 -14.56 40.21
N SER A 568 11.95 -14.06 41.46
CA SER A 568 12.33 -12.67 41.76
C SER A 568 13.77 -12.33 41.35
N MET A 569 14.67 -13.29 41.44
CA MET A 569 16.08 -13.14 41.10
C MET A 569 16.39 -13.46 39.62
N THR A 570 15.43 -13.99 38.87
CA THR A 570 15.63 -14.35 37.46
C THR A 570 15.66 -13.10 36.59
N PRO A 571 16.57 -12.99 35.59
CA PRO A 571 16.60 -11.85 34.70
C PRO A 571 15.30 -11.68 33.91
N VAL A 572 15.03 -10.45 33.48
CA VAL A 572 13.94 -10.10 32.56
C VAL A 572 14.55 -9.62 31.26
N TYR A 573 14.56 -10.48 30.27
CA TYR A 573 15.10 -10.18 28.95
C TYR A 573 14.00 -9.74 27.97
N ASP A 574 12.85 -10.45 27.95
CA ASP A 574 11.78 -10.27 27.00
C ASP A 574 10.36 -10.26 27.58
N SER A 575 10.24 -10.45 28.88
CA SER A 575 8.94 -10.42 29.53
C SER A 575 8.50 -8.99 29.86
N GLY A 576 7.22 -8.74 29.70
CA GLY A 576 6.58 -7.47 30.04
C GLY A 576 5.12 -7.67 30.42
N TYR A 577 4.54 -6.70 31.09
CA TYR A 577 3.10 -6.66 31.29
C TYR A 577 2.38 -6.39 29.96
N MET A 578 1.24 -7.02 29.78
CA MET A 578 0.36 -6.78 28.64
C MET A 578 -0.85 -5.95 29.06
N ILE A 579 -1.26 -5.01 28.21
CA ILE A 579 -2.49 -4.26 28.42
C ILE A 579 -3.66 -5.24 28.38
N PHE A 580 -4.47 -5.26 29.46
CA PHE A 580 -5.58 -6.19 29.57
C PHE A 580 -6.67 -5.86 28.52
N ASN A 581 -7.10 -6.87 27.79
CA ASN A 581 -8.15 -6.82 26.78
C ASN A 581 -8.89 -8.17 26.68
N THR A 582 -9.87 -8.29 25.81
CA THR A 582 -10.63 -9.52 25.60
C THR A 582 -9.76 -10.72 25.22
N GLY A 583 -8.67 -10.49 24.47
CA GLY A 583 -7.70 -11.52 24.10
C GLY A 583 -6.88 -12.07 25.29
N GLN A 584 -6.83 -11.35 26.41
CA GLN A 584 -6.09 -11.79 27.61
C GLN A 584 -6.91 -12.71 28.51
N LEU A 585 -8.21 -12.80 28.32
CA LEU A 585 -9.11 -13.58 29.18
C LEU A 585 -8.76 -15.09 29.26
N PHE A 586 -8.25 -15.65 28.16
CA PHE A 586 -8.03 -17.09 28.00
C PHE A 586 -6.53 -17.44 27.84
N ARG A 587 -5.64 -16.54 28.21
CA ARG A 587 -4.21 -16.82 28.16
C ARG A 587 -3.73 -17.61 29.37
N THR A 588 -2.77 -18.48 29.12
CA THR A 588 -2.13 -19.30 30.17
C THR A 588 -1.02 -18.55 30.90
N ASN A 589 -0.55 -17.42 30.39
CA ASN A 589 0.41 -16.55 31.05
C ASN A 589 -0.01 -15.08 30.92
N ARG A 590 0.00 -14.32 32.02
CA ARG A 590 -0.31 -12.89 32.07
C ARG A 590 0.81 -11.98 31.57
N PHE A 591 2.03 -12.53 31.46
CA PHE A 591 3.19 -11.82 30.91
C PHE A 591 3.43 -12.16 29.46
N SER A 592 4.04 -11.23 28.72
CA SER A 592 4.66 -11.52 27.43
C SER A 592 6.01 -12.22 27.64
N GLY A 593 6.59 -12.77 26.57
CA GLY A 593 7.89 -13.46 26.66
C GLY A 593 7.89 -14.70 27.53
N PHE A 594 9.07 -15.12 27.92
CA PHE A 594 9.26 -16.40 28.64
C PHE A 594 9.99 -16.29 29.99
N ASP A 595 10.40 -15.06 30.39
CA ASP A 595 11.17 -14.92 31.64
C ASP A 595 10.31 -14.97 32.89
N ARG A 596 9.05 -14.60 32.79
CA ARG A 596 8.09 -14.63 33.87
C ARG A 596 6.92 -15.52 33.48
N ILE A 597 6.73 -16.56 34.29
CA ILE A 597 5.59 -17.47 34.21
C ILE A 597 4.70 -17.17 35.42
N GLY A 598 3.55 -16.54 35.14
CA GLY A 598 2.65 -16.12 36.20
C GLY A 598 1.98 -17.29 36.92
N ASP A 599 2.07 -17.32 38.25
CA ASP A 599 1.24 -18.18 39.06
C ASP A 599 -0.24 -17.87 38.87
N ALA A 600 -1.09 -18.89 38.86
CA ALA A 600 -2.51 -18.77 38.62
C ALA A 600 -3.31 -19.85 39.33
N ASN A 601 -4.42 -19.46 39.92
CA ASN A 601 -5.53 -20.31 40.30
C ASN A 601 -6.78 -19.50 40.01
N GLN A 602 -7.36 -19.72 38.82
CA GLN A 602 -8.35 -18.80 38.29
C GLN A 602 -9.37 -19.49 37.39
N LEU A 603 -10.57 -18.91 37.35
CA LEU A 603 -11.65 -19.28 36.44
C LEU A 603 -12.03 -18.06 35.59
N THR A 604 -11.89 -18.20 34.30
CA THR A 604 -12.44 -17.25 33.36
C THR A 604 -13.83 -17.68 32.89
N TYR A 605 -14.77 -16.77 32.90
CA TYR A 605 -16.10 -16.99 32.33
C TYR A 605 -16.39 -15.88 31.31
N ALA A 606 -16.92 -16.30 30.19
CA ALA A 606 -17.29 -15.38 29.12
C ALA A 606 -18.56 -15.85 28.42
N LEU A 607 -19.25 -14.89 27.85
CA LEU A 607 -20.45 -15.10 27.07
C LEU A 607 -20.34 -14.33 25.76
N THR A 608 -20.48 -15.03 24.63
CA THR A 608 -20.53 -14.41 23.31
C THR A 608 -21.89 -14.67 22.68
N THR A 609 -22.46 -13.69 22.00
CA THR A 609 -23.64 -13.84 21.15
C THR A 609 -23.38 -13.24 19.79
N ARG A 610 -23.77 -13.96 18.74
CA ARG A 610 -23.61 -13.54 17.35
C ARG A 610 -24.97 -13.53 16.66
N TRP A 611 -25.11 -12.65 15.71
CA TRP A 611 -26.28 -12.56 14.84
C TRP A 611 -25.82 -12.71 13.40
N LEU A 612 -26.19 -13.84 12.77
CA LEU A 612 -25.79 -14.22 11.43
C LEU A 612 -26.99 -14.16 10.50
N PHE A 613 -26.87 -13.53 9.33
CA PHE A 613 -27.92 -13.59 8.30
C PHE A 613 -28.08 -15.03 7.83
N GLN A 614 -29.28 -15.58 7.90
CA GLN A 614 -29.54 -16.98 7.51
C GLN A 614 -29.23 -17.27 6.03
N GLN A 615 -29.42 -16.29 5.15
CA GLN A 615 -29.22 -16.47 3.71
C GLN A 615 -27.75 -16.49 3.30
N THR A 616 -26.89 -15.75 3.97
CA THR A 616 -25.50 -15.52 3.57
C THR A 616 -24.48 -16.02 4.58
N GLY A 617 -24.88 -16.29 5.82
CA GLY A 617 -23.97 -16.56 6.94
C GLY A 617 -23.18 -15.32 7.41
N ALA A 618 -23.41 -14.16 6.80
CA ALA A 618 -22.68 -12.94 7.17
C ALA A 618 -23.05 -12.48 8.59
N GLU A 619 -22.05 -12.09 9.38
CA GLU A 619 -22.24 -11.59 10.73
C GLU A 619 -22.78 -10.16 10.71
N LEU A 620 -23.97 -9.96 11.27
CA LEU A 620 -24.57 -8.65 11.53
C LEU A 620 -23.98 -8.03 12.80
N ALA A 621 -23.91 -8.80 13.87
CA ALA A 621 -23.47 -8.32 15.17
C ALA A 621 -22.80 -9.42 15.96
N VAL A 622 -21.81 -9.05 16.74
CA VAL A 622 -21.20 -9.85 17.80
C VAL A 622 -21.11 -9.02 19.06
N PHE A 623 -21.41 -9.63 20.19
CA PHE A 623 -21.18 -9.08 21.50
C PHE A 623 -20.55 -10.16 22.39
N SER A 624 -19.44 -9.80 23.03
CA SER A 624 -18.73 -10.68 23.96
C SER A 624 -18.48 -9.94 25.26
N ILE A 625 -18.61 -10.63 26.39
CA ILE A 625 -18.28 -10.12 27.71
C ILE A 625 -17.64 -11.24 28.52
N GLY A 626 -16.61 -10.91 29.29
CA GLY A 626 -15.95 -11.91 30.13
C GLY A 626 -15.15 -11.28 31.28
N GLN A 627 -14.79 -12.12 32.24
CA GLN A 627 -14.04 -11.75 33.45
C GLN A 627 -13.32 -12.95 33.99
N ILE A 628 -12.21 -12.73 34.70
CA ILE A 628 -11.46 -13.73 35.42
C ILE A 628 -11.77 -13.58 36.90
N ARG A 629 -12.11 -14.68 37.60
CA ARG A 629 -12.11 -14.80 39.06
C ARG A 629 -10.83 -15.46 39.50
N TYR A 630 -10.09 -14.82 40.39
CA TYR A 630 -8.87 -15.33 41.01
C TYR A 630 -9.21 -15.96 42.34
N PHE A 631 -8.66 -17.15 42.62
CA PHE A 631 -8.84 -17.89 43.87
C PHE A 631 -7.61 -17.78 44.78
N SER A 632 -6.53 -17.17 44.29
CA SER A 632 -5.30 -16.90 45.05
C SER A 632 -4.63 -15.62 44.54
N ASP A 633 -3.85 -14.99 45.41
CA ASP A 633 -3.00 -13.86 45.07
C ASP A 633 -1.99 -14.25 44.00
N ARG A 634 -1.69 -13.32 43.12
CA ARG A 634 -0.71 -13.47 42.04
C ARG A 634 0.65 -12.98 42.49
N LYS A 635 1.49 -13.90 42.96
CA LYS A 635 2.75 -13.60 43.64
C LYS A 635 3.92 -13.30 42.72
N VAL A 636 3.92 -13.88 41.50
CA VAL A 636 4.96 -13.59 40.50
C VAL A 636 4.75 -12.20 39.93
N GLN A 637 5.76 -11.36 40.07
CA GLN A 637 5.78 -10.00 39.53
C GLN A 637 6.92 -9.83 38.51
N LEU A 638 6.86 -8.79 37.67
CA LEU A 638 7.91 -8.53 36.69
C LEU A 638 9.21 -8.03 37.34
N CYS A 639 9.10 -7.34 38.45
CA CYS A 639 10.18 -6.66 39.14
C CYS A 639 11.28 -7.58 39.63
N GLN A 640 12.55 -7.16 39.52
CA GLN A 640 13.75 -7.95 39.86
C GLN A 640 14.45 -7.47 41.15
N SER A 641 14.15 -6.28 41.66
CA SER A 641 15.03 -5.68 42.67
C SER A 641 14.89 -6.26 44.07
N PRO A 642 15.98 -6.78 44.68
CA PRO A 642 16.01 -7.12 46.10
C PRO A 642 15.83 -5.90 47.01
N THR A 643 16.04 -4.67 46.46
CA THR A 643 15.96 -3.41 47.22
C THR A 643 14.60 -2.75 47.15
N GLY A 644 13.61 -3.38 46.51
CA GLY A 644 12.25 -2.89 46.44
C GLY A 644 12.01 -1.72 45.46
N PHE A 645 13.02 -1.30 44.71
CA PHE A 645 12.86 -0.28 43.65
C PHE A 645 12.42 -0.98 42.38
N CYS A 646 11.13 -1.17 42.22
CA CYS A 646 10.54 -1.54 40.98
C CYS A 646 10.15 -0.26 40.25
N LEU A 647 10.75 0.01 39.09
CA LEU A 647 10.21 0.98 38.15
C LEU A 647 8.85 0.56 37.58
N ASP A 648 8.50 -0.68 37.77
CA ASP A 648 7.20 -1.24 37.37
C ASP A 648 6.20 -1.05 38.51
N ASP A 649 5.67 0.17 38.65
CA ASP A 649 4.45 0.37 39.40
C ASP A 649 3.35 -0.53 38.80
N PRO A 650 2.82 -1.53 39.55
CA PRO A 650 1.72 -2.34 39.04
C PRO A 650 0.48 -1.51 38.68
N ASN A 651 0.41 -0.25 39.09
CA ASN A 651 -0.63 0.70 38.69
C ASN A 651 -0.28 1.51 37.42
N ALA A 652 0.96 1.43 36.91
CA ALA A 652 1.44 2.25 35.75
C ALA A 652 0.66 1.93 34.53
N PHE A 653 -0.11 1.17 34.19
CA PHE A 653 -0.96 0.95 32.98
C PHE A 653 -2.35 0.38 33.33
N GLY A 654 -2.87 0.68 34.54
CA GLY A 654 -4.14 0.11 34.99
C GLY A 654 -4.04 -1.39 35.30
N PHE A 655 -2.85 -1.89 35.68
CA PHE A 655 -2.68 -3.26 36.13
C PHE A 655 -3.42 -3.48 37.45
N LEU A 656 -3.95 -4.68 37.58
CA LEU A 656 -4.60 -5.11 38.80
C LEU A 656 -3.59 -5.31 39.94
N SER A 657 -3.97 -4.88 41.15
CA SER A 657 -3.26 -5.30 42.35
C SER A 657 -3.18 -6.83 42.39
N PRO A 658 -2.02 -7.40 42.79
CA PRO A 658 -1.85 -8.84 42.91
C PRO A 658 -2.87 -9.53 43.79
N THR A 659 -3.48 -8.80 44.72
CA THR A 659 -4.45 -9.27 45.70
C THR A 659 -5.92 -9.12 45.30
N GLU A 660 -6.19 -8.50 44.16
CA GLU A 660 -7.57 -8.38 43.66
C GLU A 660 -8.17 -9.73 43.26
N ASP A 661 -9.38 -9.98 43.68
CA ASP A 661 -10.09 -11.24 43.45
C ASP A 661 -10.61 -11.42 42.04
N THR A 662 -10.75 -10.34 41.28
CA THR A 662 -11.31 -10.37 39.90
C THR A 662 -10.50 -9.52 38.97
N SER A 663 -10.45 -9.89 37.69
CA SER A 663 -9.96 -9.03 36.62
C SER A 663 -10.90 -7.89 36.34
N PRO A 664 -10.49 -6.87 35.57
CA PRO A 664 -11.44 -6.03 34.88
C PRO A 664 -12.42 -6.85 34.04
N VAL A 665 -13.62 -6.33 33.88
CA VAL A 665 -14.59 -6.87 32.91
C VAL A 665 -14.16 -6.43 31.53
N ALA A 666 -13.98 -7.39 30.63
CA ALA A 666 -13.68 -7.13 29.23
C ALA A 666 -14.93 -7.35 28.38
N ALA A 667 -15.30 -6.36 27.59
CA ALA A 667 -16.43 -6.44 26.67
C ALA A 667 -15.98 -6.00 25.27
N ASN A 668 -16.50 -6.70 24.27
CA ASN A 668 -16.31 -6.37 22.85
C ASN A 668 -17.65 -6.38 22.15
N ALA A 669 -17.88 -5.43 21.26
CA ALA A 669 -19.05 -5.35 20.43
C ALA A 669 -18.66 -4.94 19.00
N ALA A 670 -19.20 -5.66 18.01
CA ALA A 670 -19.09 -5.24 16.63
C ALA A 670 -20.44 -5.38 15.93
N PHE A 671 -20.79 -4.39 15.12
CA PHE A 671 -22.02 -4.30 14.37
C PHE A 671 -21.71 -3.98 12.91
N ASN A 672 -22.06 -4.90 12.03
CA ASN A 672 -22.05 -4.72 10.59
C ASN A 672 -23.50 -4.44 10.12
N ILE A 673 -24.02 -3.23 10.43
CA ILE A 673 -25.42 -2.85 10.19
C ILE A 673 -25.77 -3.05 8.72
N SER A 674 -24.83 -2.83 7.84
CA SER A 674 -24.91 -3.10 6.40
C SER A 674 -23.49 -3.22 5.85
N PRO A 675 -23.28 -3.62 4.59
CA PRO A 675 -21.96 -3.57 3.97
C PRO A 675 -21.30 -2.18 4.03
N VAL A 676 -22.10 -1.16 4.28
CA VAL A 676 -21.72 0.27 4.27
C VAL A 676 -21.32 0.79 5.64
N TRP A 677 -21.93 0.30 6.71
CA TRP A 677 -21.75 0.74 8.09
C TRP A 677 -21.16 -0.34 8.96
N LYS A 678 -20.03 -0.03 9.59
CA LYS A 678 -19.38 -0.89 10.60
C LYS A 678 -19.10 -0.09 11.85
N ILE A 679 -19.47 -0.64 12.99
CA ILE A 679 -19.20 -0.08 14.31
C ILE A 679 -18.50 -1.16 15.12
N SER A 680 -17.40 -0.83 15.79
CA SER A 680 -16.73 -1.73 16.74
C SER A 680 -16.35 -0.97 18.00
N SER A 681 -16.35 -1.68 19.11
CA SER A 681 -15.99 -1.13 20.42
C SER A 681 -15.39 -2.23 21.28
N ASP A 682 -14.26 -1.96 21.87
CA ASP A 682 -13.70 -2.70 22.98
C ASP A 682 -13.79 -1.85 24.25
N TYR A 683 -14.13 -2.47 25.37
CA TYR A 683 -14.31 -1.76 26.63
C TYR A 683 -13.86 -2.60 27.81
N ILE A 684 -12.95 -2.03 28.59
CA ILE A 684 -12.37 -2.68 29.77
C ILE A 684 -12.67 -1.85 31.00
N TRP A 685 -13.49 -2.40 31.91
CA TRP A 685 -13.94 -1.75 33.12
C TRP A 685 -13.40 -2.47 34.37
N ASN A 686 -12.74 -1.74 35.24
CA ASN A 686 -12.20 -2.27 36.47
C ASN A 686 -13.22 -2.12 37.62
N PRO A 687 -13.81 -3.23 38.15
CA PRO A 687 -14.77 -3.17 39.23
C PRO A 687 -14.19 -2.74 40.56
N ALA A 688 -12.88 -2.99 40.79
CA ALA A 688 -12.22 -2.64 42.05
C ALA A 688 -12.05 -1.11 42.18
N THR A 689 -11.60 -0.47 41.12
CA THR A 689 -11.43 0.99 41.09
C THR A 689 -12.68 1.73 40.61
N ARG A 690 -13.67 1.01 40.10
CA ARG A 690 -14.91 1.52 39.44
C ARG A 690 -14.62 2.51 38.30
N SER A 691 -13.55 2.26 37.54
CA SER A 691 -13.08 3.11 36.46
C SER A 691 -12.85 2.32 35.20
N THR A 692 -12.85 3.02 34.08
CA THR A 692 -12.43 2.47 32.78
C THR A 692 -10.90 2.35 32.77
N ASN A 693 -10.39 1.18 32.39
CA ASN A 693 -8.96 0.98 32.16
C ASN A 693 -8.57 1.38 30.74
N ASN A 694 -9.28 0.86 29.78
CA ASN A 694 -9.09 1.18 28.37
C ASN A 694 -10.39 0.92 27.60
N GLY A 695 -10.47 1.50 26.45
CA GLY A 695 -11.60 1.27 25.52
C GLY A 695 -11.43 2.06 24.24
N ASP A 696 -12.07 1.57 23.22
CA ASP A 696 -12.15 2.26 21.93
C ASP A 696 -13.54 2.10 21.31
N VAL A 697 -13.86 3.06 20.46
CA VAL A 697 -15.04 3.02 19.60
C VAL A 697 -14.62 3.46 18.21
N ASN A 698 -14.92 2.61 17.23
CA ASN A 698 -14.63 2.88 15.83
C ASN A 698 -15.92 2.83 15.01
N LEU A 699 -16.17 3.88 14.25
CA LEU A 699 -17.25 3.98 13.29
C LEU A 699 -16.67 4.12 11.89
N HIS A 700 -17.08 3.27 10.97
CA HIS A 700 -16.65 3.31 9.57
C HIS A 700 -17.87 3.30 8.65
N TYR A 701 -17.94 4.27 7.76
CA TYR A 701 -18.98 4.43 6.75
C TYR A 701 -18.37 4.49 5.36
N GLN A 702 -18.68 3.53 4.49
CA GLN A 702 -18.16 3.42 3.14
C GLN A 702 -19.22 2.95 2.16
N PRO A 703 -20.10 3.84 1.64
CA PRO A 703 -21.14 3.45 0.68
C PRO A 703 -20.60 3.11 -0.70
N GLN A 704 -19.47 3.69 -1.10
CA GLN A 704 -18.81 3.45 -2.37
C GLN A 704 -17.27 3.53 -2.20
N PRO A 705 -16.48 2.98 -3.11
CA PRO A 705 -15.03 3.21 -3.13
C PRO A 705 -14.72 4.71 -3.06
N ASN A 706 -13.83 5.10 -2.15
CA ASN A 706 -13.45 6.51 -1.90
C ASN A 706 -14.59 7.45 -1.46
N GLN A 707 -15.69 6.91 -0.97
CA GLN A 707 -16.67 7.63 -0.15
C GLN A 707 -16.57 7.10 1.28
N ILE A 708 -15.69 7.67 2.07
CA ILE A 708 -15.29 7.14 3.37
C ILE A 708 -15.47 8.23 4.42
N VAL A 709 -16.06 7.86 5.54
CA VAL A 709 -15.99 8.61 6.79
C VAL A 709 -15.69 7.62 7.90
N SER A 710 -14.60 7.84 8.62
CA SER A 710 -14.21 7.01 9.75
C SER A 710 -14.02 7.90 10.97
N PHE A 711 -14.57 7.49 12.09
CA PHE A 711 -14.38 8.12 13.39
C PHE A 711 -13.87 7.08 14.37
N GLY A 712 -12.81 7.40 15.11
CA GLY A 712 -12.25 6.59 16.16
C GLY A 712 -12.09 7.40 17.43
N TYR A 713 -12.40 6.79 18.56
CA TYR A 713 -12.07 7.31 19.88
C TYR A 713 -11.41 6.21 20.68
N SER A 714 -10.29 6.52 21.33
CA SER A 714 -9.59 5.59 22.21
C SER A 714 -9.22 6.23 23.55
N TYR A 715 -9.30 5.42 24.56
CA TYR A 715 -8.92 5.76 25.93
C TYR A 715 -7.99 4.69 26.50
N LEU A 716 -6.91 5.11 27.13
CA LEU A 716 -6.02 4.22 27.87
C LEU A 716 -5.58 4.91 29.17
N VAL A 717 -5.90 4.32 30.32
CA VAL A 717 -5.44 4.80 31.61
C VAL A 717 -3.90 4.75 31.67
N ASN A 718 -3.28 5.81 32.12
CA ASN A 718 -1.80 5.93 32.19
C ASN A 718 -1.08 5.65 30.85
N GLY A 719 -1.78 5.84 29.72
CA GLY A 719 -1.24 5.57 28.39
C GLY A 719 -0.35 6.67 27.82
N ASP A 720 -0.27 7.85 28.48
CA ASP A 720 0.61 8.93 28.06
C ASP A 720 2.00 8.81 28.68
N VAL A 721 2.89 8.13 27.97
CA VAL A 721 4.30 7.93 28.37
C VAL A 721 5.16 9.20 28.22
N THR A 722 4.62 10.28 27.63
CA THR A 722 5.38 11.53 27.41
C THR A 722 5.50 12.39 28.65
N SER A 723 4.73 12.10 29.70
CA SER A 723 4.65 12.91 30.93
C SER A 723 5.46 12.36 32.12
N LEU A 724 6.29 11.36 31.94
CA LEU A 724 7.11 10.74 33.01
C LEU A 724 8.14 11.68 33.67
N ARG A 725 8.27 12.93 33.18
CA ARG A 725 9.25 13.88 33.74
C ARG A 725 8.78 14.61 35.00
N ASP A 726 7.46 14.72 35.23
CA ASP A 726 6.91 15.43 36.38
C ASP A 726 5.93 14.55 37.16
N ASN A 727 6.42 14.06 38.31
CA ASN A 727 5.64 13.41 39.36
C ASN A 727 4.66 12.31 38.89
N ALA A 728 5.03 11.10 39.06
CA ALA A 728 4.39 9.83 38.71
C ALA A 728 2.91 9.63 39.15
N PHE A 729 2.23 10.66 39.61
CA PHE A 729 0.88 10.56 40.19
C PHE A 729 -0.17 11.46 39.55
N VAL A 730 0.14 12.15 38.47
CA VAL A 730 -0.85 12.95 37.74
C VAL A 730 -1.47 12.06 36.65
N ASN A 731 -2.79 12.07 36.59
CA ASN A 731 -3.60 11.35 35.63
C ASN A 731 -3.04 11.43 34.19
N ASN A 732 -2.29 10.41 33.79
CA ASN A 732 -1.62 10.27 32.49
C ASN A 732 -2.49 9.50 31.48
N ALA A 733 -3.80 9.59 31.62
CA ALA A 733 -4.70 8.94 30.69
C ALA A 733 -4.53 9.53 29.27
N LEU A 734 -4.40 8.64 28.32
CA LEU A 734 -4.42 9.00 26.88
C LEU A 734 -5.86 8.95 26.37
N HIS A 735 -6.40 10.10 26.02
CA HIS A 735 -7.63 10.24 25.28
C HIS A 735 -7.30 10.71 23.86
N GLN A 736 -7.63 9.93 22.87
CA GLN A 736 -7.38 10.24 21.48
C GLN A 736 -8.65 10.13 20.66
N ALA A 737 -8.95 11.17 19.87
CA ALA A 737 -10.00 11.10 18.85
C ALA A 737 -9.39 11.23 17.46
N THR A 738 -9.89 10.45 16.51
CA THR A 738 -9.48 10.47 15.12
C THR A 738 -10.69 10.64 14.23
N LEU A 739 -10.56 11.45 13.19
CA LEU A 739 -11.55 11.60 12.12
C LEU A 739 -10.82 11.47 10.79
N ALA A 740 -11.28 10.61 9.92
CA ALA A 740 -10.72 10.47 8.58
C ALA A 740 -11.84 10.42 7.55
N PHE A 741 -11.63 11.05 6.40
CA PHE A 741 -12.61 11.04 5.34
C PHE A 741 -11.97 11.13 3.95
N ALA A 742 -12.63 10.51 2.99
CA ALA A 742 -12.45 10.73 1.56
C ALA A 742 -13.84 10.88 0.96
N TRP A 743 -14.13 12.01 0.29
CA TRP A 743 -15.46 12.29 -0.20
C TRP A 743 -15.47 13.04 -1.52
N PRO A 744 -16.21 12.58 -2.53
CA PRO A 744 -16.41 13.32 -3.77
C PRO A 744 -17.32 14.53 -3.51
N ILE A 745 -16.84 15.71 -3.87
CA ILE A 745 -17.59 16.98 -3.81
C ILE A 745 -18.42 17.15 -5.08
N SER A 746 -17.86 16.71 -6.20
CA SER A 746 -18.50 16.69 -7.51
C SER A 746 -17.87 15.56 -8.36
N ASP A 747 -18.34 15.39 -9.58
CA ASP A 747 -17.81 14.37 -10.51
C ASP A 747 -16.27 14.46 -10.71
N ARG A 748 -15.70 15.64 -10.53
CA ARG A 748 -14.28 15.90 -10.76
C ARG A 748 -13.50 16.30 -9.52
N TRP A 749 -14.17 16.71 -8.46
CA TRP A 749 -13.52 17.16 -7.25
C TRP A 749 -13.82 16.22 -6.10
N SER A 750 -12.79 15.80 -5.40
CA SER A 750 -12.90 15.09 -4.14
C SER A 750 -12.03 15.73 -3.07
N SER A 751 -12.47 15.61 -1.84
CA SER A 751 -11.73 16.02 -0.66
C SER A 751 -11.28 14.80 0.13
N VAL A 752 -10.12 14.92 0.73
CA VAL A 752 -9.55 13.91 1.63
C VAL A 752 -9.06 14.60 2.88
N GLY A 753 -9.16 13.95 4.02
CA GLY A 753 -8.65 14.52 5.25
C GLY A 753 -8.57 13.50 6.36
N ALA A 754 -7.66 13.77 7.30
CA ALA A 754 -7.54 13.03 8.53
C ALA A 754 -7.11 14.00 9.65
N TYR A 755 -7.68 13.81 10.81
CA TYR A 755 -7.39 14.61 12.00
C TYR A 755 -7.30 13.68 13.21
N SER A 756 -6.24 13.83 14.00
CA SER A 756 -6.04 13.09 15.23
C SER A 756 -5.68 14.07 16.35
N GLN A 757 -6.42 14.02 17.44
CA GLN A 757 -6.29 14.90 18.60
C GLN A 757 -5.96 14.09 19.85
N ASN A 758 -4.89 14.47 20.55
CA ASN A 758 -4.70 14.10 21.95
C ASN A 758 -5.58 15.06 22.80
N ILE A 759 -6.69 14.54 23.31
CA ILE A 759 -7.66 15.32 24.08
C ILE A 759 -7.11 15.61 25.47
N SER A 760 -6.39 14.66 26.07
CA SER A 760 -5.81 14.82 27.43
C SER A 760 -4.85 16.00 27.53
N LYS A 761 -4.04 16.22 26.50
CA LYS A 761 -3.02 17.26 26.44
C LYS A 761 -3.43 18.44 25.53
N ASN A 762 -4.58 18.35 24.90
CA ASN A 762 -5.15 19.40 24.05
C ASN A 762 -4.26 19.84 22.88
N TYR A 763 -3.59 18.91 22.22
CA TYR A 763 -2.86 19.18 20.97
C TYR A 763 -3.16 18.17 19.87
N SER A 764 -3.05 18.60 18.62
CA SER A 764 -3.24 17.71 17.47
C SER A 764 -2.01 16.81 17.29
N MET A 765 -2.24 15.52 17.15
CA MET A 765 -1.18 14.58 16.77
C MET A 765 -0.89 14.68 15.28
N MET A 766 -1.94 14.81 14.49
CA MET A 766 -1.86 14.91 13.04
C MET A 766 -3.09 15.65 12.50
N SER A 767 -2.86 16.48 11.50
CA SER A 767 -3.91 17.09 10.68
C SER A 767 -3.50 17.00 9.23
N LEU A 768 -4.37 16.48 8.38
CA LEU A 768 -4.14 16.35 6.96
C LEU A 768 -5.41 16.76 6.23
N ILE A 769 -5.26 17.60 5.19
CA ILE A 769 -6.36 17.98 4.32
C ILE A 769 -5.87 18.04 2.88
N GLY A 770 -6.66 17.54 1.96
CA GLY A 770 -6.33 17.56 0.55
C GLY A 770 -7.53 17.75 -0.34
N LEU A 771 -7.28 18.38 -1.47
CA LEU A 771 -8.22 18.49 -2.60
C LEU A 771 -7.63 17.75 -3.79
N GLN A 772 -8.47 16.95 -4.42
CA GLN A 772 -8.13 16.20 -5.61
C GLN A 772 -9.06 16.62 -6.74
N TYR A 773 -8.47 16.88 -7.90
CA TYR A 773 -9.20 17.11 -9.14
C TYR A 773 -8.87 16.00 -10.11
N ASP A 774 -9.90 15.36 -10.65
CA ASP A 774 -9.76 14.30 -11.64
C ASP A 774 -10.47 14.69 -12.93
N SER A 775 -9.71 14.78 -14.00
CA SER A 775 -10.19 15.01 -15.36
C SER A 775 -9.98 13.75 -16.19
N CYS A 776 -10.50 13.77 -17.40
CA CYS A 776 -10.35 12.65 -18.33
C CYS A 776 -8.90 12.28 -18.63
N CYS A 777 -8.02 13.26 -18.79
CA CYS A 777 -6.65 13.08 -19.25
C CYS A 777 -5.58 13.57 -18.26
N TRP A 778 -5.96 14.13 -17.13
CA TRP A 778 -5.04 14.55 -16.10
C TRP A 778 -5.71 14.57 -14.74
N ALA A 779 -4.93 14.48 -13.70
CA ALA A 779 -5.39 14.64 -12.34
C ALA A 779 -4.39 15.50 -11.56
N MET A 780 -4.88 16.15 -10.51
CA MET A 780 -4.08 16.97 -9.61
C MET A 780 -4.51 16.72 -8.17
N ARG A 781 -3.55 16.68 -7.27
CA ARG A 781 -3.81 16.57 -5.83
C ARG A 781 -2.92 17.56 -5.10
N LEU A 782 -3.54 18.35 -4.23
CA LEU A 782 -2.87 19.24 -3.30
C LEU A 782 -3.18 18.74 -1.89
N VAL A 783 -2.16 18.42 -1.11
CA VAL A 783 -2.29 17.92 0.26
C VAL A 783 -1.46 18.78 1.19
N GLY A 784 -2.10 19.32 2.21
CA GLY A 784 -1.43 19.98 3.33
C GLY A 784 -1.46 19.07 4.56
N GLY A 785 -0.34 18.93 5.22
CA GLY A 785 -0.19 18.11 6.42
C GLY A 785 0.48 18.86 7.55
N ARG A 786 0.09 18.51 8.77
CA ARG A 786 0.72 18.94 10.01
C ARG A 786 0.81 17.73 10.92
N SER A 787 2.02 17.36 11.33
CA SER A 787 2.25 16.24 12.25
C SER A 787 3.00 16.72 13.49
N PHE A 788 2.63 16.19 14.64
CA PHE A 788 3.35 16.41 15.89
C PHE A 788 4.79 15.93 15.75
N LYS A 789 5.74 16.74 16.17
CA LYS A 789 7.17 16.41 16.18
C LYS A 789 7.61 16.06 17.61
N ASN A 790 7.48 16.98 18.54
CA ASN A 790 7.88 16.85 19.93
C ASN A 790 7.27 17.99 20.79
N LEU A 791 7.62 18.03 22.06
CA LEU A 791 7.38 19.15 22.95
C LEU A 791 8.67 19.97 23.08
N ASN A 792 8.57 21.30 23.07
CA ASN A 792 9.70 22.18 23.38
C ASN A 792 9.96 22.22 24.91
N GLU A 793 10.97 22.96 25.33
CA GLU A 793 11.34 23.15 26.74
C GLU A 793 10.20 23.69 27.62
N ASN A 794 9.24 24.37 27.02
CA ASN A 794 8.05 24.90 27.70
C ASN A 794 6.82 23.98 27.58
N PHE A 795 7.02 22.73 27.22
CA PHE A 795 5.96 21.73 26.98
C PHE A 795 4.95 22.12 25.89
N GLN A 796 5.33 23.03 24.98
CA GLN A 796 4.49 23.39 23.84
C GLN A 796 4.76 22.46 22.66
N PRO A 797 3.70 22.01 21.96
CA PRO A 797 3.84 21.11 20.84
C PRO A 797 4.55 21.76 19.65
N GLN A 798 5.55 21.10 19.14
CA GLN A 798 6.25 21.42 17.90
C GLN A 798 5.68 20.59 16.78
N TYR A 799 5.63 21.17 15.58
CA TYR A 799 4.99 20.52 14.44
C TYR A 799 5.87 20.55 13.18
N ASN A 800 5.82 19.47 12.43
CA ASN A 800 6.23 19.45 11.02
C ASN A 800 5.01 19.84 10.17
N ASN A 801 5.14 20.90 9.39
CA ASN A 801 4.12 21.31 8.43
C ASN A 801 4.63 21.07 7.02
N ASN A 802 3.80 20.49 6.17
CA ASN A 802 4.16 20.18 4.79
C ASN A 802 3.00 20.46 3.84
N VAL A 803 3.34 20.76 2.60
CA VAL A 803 2.38 20.90 1.49
C VAL A 803 2.97 20.21 0.28
N TYR A 804 2.21 19.33 -0.34
CA TYR A 804 2.60 18.59 -1.54
C TYR A 804 1.63 18.84 -2.67
N LEU A 805 2.18 19.10 -3.84
CA LEU A 805 1.45 19.14 -5.11
C LEU A 805 1.85 17.95 -5.96
N GLN A 806 0.87 17.19 -6.38
CA GLN A 806 1.04 16.08 -7.29
C GLN A 806 0.19 16.31 -8.52
N VAL A 807 0.77 16.12 -9.71
CA VAL A 807 0.08 16.21 -10.99
C VAL A 807 0.30 14.90 -11.75
N LEU A 808 -0.77 14.33 -12.28
CA LEU A 808 -0.75 13.11 -13.08
C LEU A 808 -1.22 13.45 -14.50
N LEU A 809 -0.40 13.19 -15.49
CA LEU A 809 -0.77 13.25 -16.89
C LEU A 809 -1.12 11.83 -17.37
N LYS A 810 -2.42 11.54 -17.45
CA LYS A 810 -2.90 10.20 -17.78
C LYS A 810 -2.44 9.78 -19.17
N GLY A 811 -1.77 8.64 -19.27
CA GLY A 811 -1.20 8.13 -20.53
C GLY A 811 0.29 8.37 -20.71
N LEU A 812 0.97 9.09 -19.81
CA LEU A 812 2.44 9.27 -19.84
C LEU A 812 3.19 8.41 -18.82
N GLY A 813 2.49 7.70 -17.94
CA GLY A 813 3.09 6.84 -16.90
C GLY A 813 2.57 7.16 -15.51
N SER A 814 2.87 6.30 -14.56
CA SER A 814 2.51 6.44 -13.14
C SER A 814 3.60 7.13 -12.35
N VAL A 815 3.22 7.70 -11.23
CA VAL A 815 4.08 8.43 -10.29
C VAL A 815 4.83 7.47 -9.36
N ALA A 816 6.00 7.88 -8.86
CA ALA A 816 6.84 7.13 -7.92
C ALA A 816 6.20 6.93 -6.53
N ASN A 817 6.74 5.96 -5.79
CA ASN A 817 6.19 5.47 -4.51
C ASN A 817 6.29 6.42 -3.29
N SER A 818 7.02 7.52 -3.34
CA SER A 818 7.10 8.53 -2.26
C SER A 818 5.93 9.51 -2.32
N ASP A 819 4.74 9.04 -2.11
CA ASP A 819 3.55 9.65 -2.65
C ASP A 819 2.61 10.10 -1.52
N PRO A 820 2.01 11.29 -1.63
CA PRO A 820 0.87 11.68 -0.82
C PRO A 820 -0.24 10.61 -0.74
N GLY A 821 -0.35 9.75 -1.75
CA GLY A 821 -1.28 8.61 -1.73
C GLY A 821 -0.97 7.56 -0.68
N THR A 822 0.31 7.31 -0.41
CA THR A 822 0.71 6.40 0.66
C THR A 822 0.35 6.98 2.03
N ILE A 823 0.55 8.28 2.22
CA ILE A 823 0.13 9.00 3.42
C ILE A 823 -1.40 8.88 3.59
N LEU A 824 -2.16 9.16 2.53
CA LEU A 824 -3.62 9.09 2.56
C LEU A 824 -4.11 7.67 2.89
N SER A 825 -3.56 6.64 2.27
CA SER A 825 -3.96 5.26 2.54
C SER A 825 -3.60 4.78 3.95
N THR A 826 -2.56 5.35 4.55
CA THR A 826 -2.18 5.07 5.94
C THR A 826 -3.20 5.66 6.92
N TYR A 827 -3.66 6.89 6.67
CA TYR A 827 -4.52 7.60 7.62
C TYR A 827 -6.02 7.52 7.33
N ILE A 828 -6.41 7.09 6.12
CA ILE A 828 -7.82 6.92 5.74
C ILE A 828 -8.07 5.45 5.46
N PRO A 829 -8.59 4.67 6.42
CA PRO A 829 -8.85 3.24 6.25
C PRO A 829 -9.78 2.97 5.07
N GLY A 830 -9.35 2.10 4.15
CA GLY A 830 -10.14 1.75 2.95
C GLY A 830 -9.97 2.71 1.76
N TYR A 831 -9.14 3.76 1.88
CA TYR A 831 -8.84 4.65 0.76
C TYR A 831 -8.05 3.93 -0.34
N ASN A 832 -8.56 4.00 -1.55
CA ASN A 832 -7.91 3.48 -2.75
C ASN A 832 -7.33 4.64 -3.56
N ASP A 833 -6.00 4.67 -3.69
CA ASP A 833 -5.32 5.75 -4.39
C ASP A 833 -5.49 5.63 -5.91
N GLN A 834 -6.29 6.52 -6.48
CA GLN A 834 -6.56 6.60 -7.92
C GLN A 834 -5.39 7.17 -8.74
N PHE A 835 -4.39 7.76 -8.09
CA PHE A 835 -3.18 8.30 -8.73
C PHE A 835 -2.10 7.23 -9.00
N ARG A 836 -2.31 6.00 -8.56
CA ARG A 836 -1.37 4.87 -8.76
C ARG A 836 -1.55 4.09 -10.07
N ASN A 837 -2.48 4.46 -10.94
CA ASN A 837 -2.78 3.71 -12.17
C ASN A 837 -1.99 4.21 -13.38
#